data_128f4d042807f8fad3e1fae92c8d292a
#
_entry.id   128f4d042807f8fad3e1fae92c8d292a
#
_cell.length_a   1.000
_cell.length_b   1.000
_cell.length_c   1.000
_cell.angle_alpha   90.00
_cell.angle_beta   90.00
_cell.angle_gamma   90.00
#
_symmetry.space_group_name_H-M   'P 1'
#
loop_
_entity.id
_entity.type
_entity.pdbx_description
1 polymer ?
#
loop_
_entity_poly.entity_id
_entity_poly.type
_entity_poly.pdbx_seq_one_letter_code
_entity_poly.pdbx_strand_id
1 'polypeptide(L)'
;MYTAKEIRQQFLDFFASKGHTIVPSAPMVIKNDPTLMFTNAGMNQFKDIFLGNSVPKMKRATDSHKCLRVSGKHNDLEAVGHDGRHHTMFEMLGNWSFGDYFKAEAISWAWELLTEVYKIDKSKLYATVFEGSAEDGTALDEEARQAWMKLMPADHIIFGNKHDNFWEMGDTGPCGPCSEIHIDLRPDEEIAKIPGKDLVNTDNDQVIEIWNLVFMQYNRKADGSLEQLPAKNIDTGMGFERLCMVLQGKTSNYDTDVFSGMIRRIEELSGHRYHESEKTEVAMRVIADHIRAIAFSIADGQLPSNVKAGYVIRRILRRAVRYGYTFLGFDEPFLCSLVPQLVADMGEAYPELGKQQKLIESVIREEEMSFLRTLDRGIRLMDDYVAKNAATKTIPGEDAFILYDTYGFPIDLTELIASEKGYTVDMEGFGKELQKQKDRARNATANEFGDWTVYHEGEEEAFLGYDNFELDGVRLLKQRTVKQKNKTMFQLVFDRTPFYAEMGGQVGDTGVIVSESGEEIKILNTIKENNLTIHIAERIPACCEETFTLKVDVERRLKITANHTATHLLDFALREVLGTHIEQKGSFVGPDYFRFDFSHFAKVTDEELRKVEHRVNRLIRADYPLEEKRDATMDEAKAMGAIALFGEKYGDKVRVIKFGDSIELCGGTHAKSTGRIGFFNIVSESAIAAGVRRIEAVTGEAAENILDALSDTLKGIRTMLGNAPEVAAAVAKLISENSSAKKKIEEYAKEKAASLAKVISENAEEINGIKVVKFIKDVDPAMLREAAVILQKEVENFAFAAAFSHDGKPQLALMYSNDLVAAGHNAAKDIREAARFIQGGGGGQPVLATAGGRDIDGLQAALDKMVETITA
;
A
#
# COMPACT_ATOMS: atom_id res chain seq x y z
N MET A 1 17.77 -19.47 -34.94
CA MET A 1 17.79 -19.09 -33.50
C MET A 1 16.35 -18.77 -33.17
N TYR A 2 15.76 -19.41 -32.15
CA TYR A 2 14.38 -19.17 -31.77
C TYR A 2 14.25 -17.81 -31.06
N THR A 3 13.17 -17.08 -31.32
CA THR A 3 12.79 -15.87 -30.58
C THR A 3 11.96 -16.28 -29.36
N ALA A 4 11.91 -15.43 -28.32
CA ALA A 4 11.07 -15.62 -27.14
C ALA A 4 9.60 -15.86 -27.51
N LYS A 5 9.07 -15.13 -28.50
CA LYS A 5 7.72 -15.29 -29.03
C LYS A 5 7.51 -16.70 -29.61
N GLU A 6 8.44 -17.18 -30.44
CA GLU A 6 8.36 -18.51 -31.05
C GLU A 6 8.46 -19.61 -30.00
N ILE A 7 9.33 -19.47 -29.01
CA ILE A 7 9.48 -20.44 -27.90
C ILE A 7 8.17 -20.57 -27.13
N ARG A 8 7.56 -19.45 -26.73
CA ARG A 8 6.28 -19.43 -26.01
C ARG A 8 5.18 -20.10 -26.84
N GLN A 9 5.07 -19.71 -28.11
CA GLN A 9 4.02 -20.26 -28.97
C GLN A 9 4.21 -21.76 -29.22
N GLN A 10 5.42 -22.23 -29.45
CA GLN A 10 5.71 -23.66 -29.64
C GLN A 10 5.37 -24.49 -28.41
N PHE A 11 5.61 -23.98 -27.19
CA PHE A 11 5.18 -24.65 -25.97
C PHE A 11 3.66 -24.81 -25.91
N LEU A 12 2.92 -23.74 -26.15
CA LEU A 12 1.47 -23.75 -26.12
C LEU A 12 0.89 -24.66 -27.21
N ASP A 13 1.41 -24.61 -28.43
CA ASP A 13 0.97 -25.44 -29.55
C ASP A 13 1.27 -26.93 -29.31
N PHE A 14 2.44 -27.24 -28.72
CA PHE A 14 2.79 -28.61 -28.35
C PHE A 14 1.78 -29.19 -27.36
N PHE A 15 1.48 -28.51 -26.26
CA PHE A 15 0.52 -29.01 -25.29
C PHE A 15 -0.92 -28.95 -25.78
N ALA A 16 -1.29 -28.01 -26.63
CA ALA A 16 -2.56 -28.01 -27.34
C ALA A 16 -2.70 -29.27 -28.20
N SER A 17 -1.63 -29.73 -28.90
CA SER A 17 -1.61 -30.96 -29.65
C SER A 17 -1.78 -32.23 -28.82
N LYS A 18 -1.43 -32.15 -27.49
CA LYS A 18 -1.65 -33.20 -26.50
C LYS A 18 -3.03 -33.08 -25.82
N GLY A 19 -3.91 -32.21 -26.32
CA GLY A 19 -5.29 -32.05 -25.83
C GLY A 19 -5.46 -31.09 -24.64
N HIS A 20 -4.48 -30.22 -24.38
CA HIS A 20 -4.59 -29.18 -23.36
C HIS A 20 -5.36 -27.97 -23.89
N THR A 21 -6.18 -27.37 -23.07
CA THR A 21 -6.82 -26.09 -23.35
C THR A 21 -5.85 -24.95 -22.98
N ILE A 22 -5.58 -24.07 -23.93
CA ILE A 22 -4.80 -22.86 -23.65
C ILE A 22 -5.66 -21.91 -22.82
N VAL A 23 -5.21 -21.53 -21.65
CA VAL A 23 -5.90 -20.63 -20.72
C VAL A 23 -5.11 -19.32 -20.54
N PRO A 24 -5.76 -18.18 -20.25
CA PRO A 24 -5.06 -16.94 -19.97
C PRO A 24 -4.35 -16.99 -18.59
N SER A 25 -3.23 -16.30 -18.47
CA SER A 25 -2.53 -16.09 -17.21
C SER A 25 -3.44 -15.42 -16.18
N ALA A 26 -3.37 -15.86 -14.93
CA ALA A 26 -4.00 -15.16 -13.83
C ALA A 26 -3.29 -13.81 -13.53
N PRO A 27 -3.95 -12.87 -12.85
CA PRO A 27 -3.29 -11.68 -12.28
C PRO A 27 -2.17 -12.07 -11.33
N MET A 28 -1.09 -11.28 -11.30
CA MET A 28 0.02 -11.50 -10.38
C MET A 28 -0.35 -11.21 -8.91
N VAL A 29 -1.34 -10.34 -8.69
CA VAL A 29 -1.82 -9.99 -7.34
C VAL A 29 -3.10 -10.73 -7.03
N ILE A 30 -3.06 -11.56 -5.99
CA ILE A 30 -4.19 -12.40 -5.57
C ILE A 30 -5.06 -11.60 -4.58
N LYS A 31 -6.33 -11.37 -4.92
CA LYS A 31 -7.23 -10.54 -4.09
C LYS A 31 -7.93 -11.31 -2.96
N ASN A 32 -8.19 -12.60 -3.14
CA ASN A 32 -9.10 -13.38 -2.28
C ASN A 32 -8.47 -14.64 -1.67
N ASP A 33 -7.14 -14.78 -1.66
CA ASP A 33 -6.44 -15.88 -0.99
C ASP A 33 -5.73 -15.35 0.26
N PRO A 34 -6.11 -15.79 1.47
CA PRO A 34 -5.48 -15.31 2.70
C PRO A 34 -4.05 -15.87 2.91
N THR A 35 -3.66 -16.89 2.13
CA THR A 35 -2.35 -17.56 2.26
C THR A 35 -1.30 -17.00 1.30
N LEU A 36 -1.72 -16.36 0.21
CA LEU A 36 -0.84 -15.87 -0.86
C LEU A 36 -1.16 -14.42 -1.21
N MET A 37 -0.15 -13.58 -1.20
CA MET A 37 -0.26 -12.17 -1.63
C MET A 37 -0.08 -12.03 -3.15
N PHE A 38 0.81 -12.85 -3.72
CA PHE A 38 1.18 -12.83 -5.13
C PHE A 38 1.12 -14.23 -5.72
N THR A 39 0.86 -14.32 -7.01
CA THR A 39 0.98 -15.54 -7.79
C THR A 39 2.46 -15.90 -7.91
N ASN A 40 2.90 -16.92 -7.18
CA ASN A 40 4.28 -17.39 -7.17
C ASN A 40 4.52 -18.64 -8.04
N ALA A 41 3.45 -19.28 -8.49
CA ALA A 41 3.46 -20.44 -9.38
C ALA A 41 2.16 -20.51 -10.21
N GLY A 42 2.23 -21.12 -11.38
CA GLY A 42 1.08 -21.24 -12.30
C GLY A 42 -0.10 -22.02 -11.72
N MET A 43 0.15 -22.91 -10.77
CA MET A 43 -0.90 -23.71 -10.12
C MET A 43 -1.82 -22.90 -9.21
N ASN A 44 -1.42 -21.70 -8.78
CA ASN A 44 -2.22 -20.91 -7.82
C ASN A 44 -3.66 -20.68 -8.32
N GLN A 45 -3.86 -20.50 -9.62
CA GLN A 45 -5.20 -20.34 -10.21
C GLN A 45 -6.04 -21.62 -10.20
N PHE A 46 -5.45 -22.80 -9.96
CA PHE A 46 -6.09 -24.11 -9.95
C PHE A 46 -6.14 -24.76 -8.58
N LYS A 47 -5.75 -24.05 -7.52
CA LYS A 47 -5.68 -24.55 -6.14
C LYS A 47 -6.96 -25.26 -5.70
N ASP A 48 -8.14 -24.67 -5.99
CA ASP A 48 -9.42 -25.24 -5.60
C ASP A 48 -9.75 -26.54 -6.35
N ILE A 49 -9.29 -26.67 -7.60
CA ILE A 49 -9.45 -27.89 -8.38
C ILE A 49 -8.61 -29.00 -7.75
N PHE A 50 -7.35 -28.74 -7.40
CA PHE A 50 -6.47 -29.73 -6.76
C PHE A 50 -7.01 -30.20 -5.41
N LEU A 51 -7.58 -29.29 -4.63
CA LEU A 51 -8.18 -29.60 -3.33
C LEU A 51 -9.56 -30.27 -3.44
N GLY A 52 -10.14 -30.39 -4.64
CA GLY A 52 -11.49 -30.90 -4.85
C GLY A 52 -12.62 -29.95 -4.43
N ASN A 53 -12.29 -28.67 -4.18
CA ASN A 53 -13.28 -27.63 -3.84
C ASN A 53 -14.06 -27.13 -5.07
N SER A 54 -13.60 -27.42 -6.28
CA SER A 54 -14.28 -27.08 -7.53
C SER A 54 -14.06 -28.14 -8.61
N VAL A 55 -15.07 -28.31 -9.46
CA VAL A 55 -15.01 -29.25 -10.60
C VAL A 55 -14.24 -28.57 -11.74
N PRO A 56 -13.22 -29.21 -12.32
CA PRO A 56 -12.50 -28.65 -13.45
C PRO A 56 -13.40 -28.55 -14.69
N LYS A 57 -13.42 -27.37 -15.32
CA LYS A 57 -14.11 -27.15 -16.61
C LYS A 57 -13.43 -27.91 -17.78
N MET A 58 -12.16 -28.22 -17.62
CA MET A 58 -11.29 -28.91 -18.55
C MET A 58 -10.41 -29.90 -17.80
N LYS A 59 -10.04 -31.01 -18.42
CA LYS A 59 -9.17 -32.02 -17.80
C LYS A 59 -7.69 -31.70 -17.94
N ARG A 60 -7.32 -30.89 -18.91
CA ARG A 60 -5.95 -30.48 -19.21
C ARG A 60 -5.90 -28.99 -19.52
N ALA A 61 -4.93 -28.28 -18.94
CA ALA A 61 -4.71 -26.85 -19.20
C ALA A 61 -3.23 -26.58 -19.51
N THR A 62 -2.95 -25.51 -20.25
CA THR A 62 -1.60 -24.98 -20.45
C THR A 62 -1.65 -23.47 -20.62
N ASP A 63 -0.61 -22.78 -20.10
CA ASP A 63 -0.43 -21.34 -20.34
C ASP A 63 1.04 -20.91 -20.23
N SER A 64 1.29 -19.63 -20.53
CA SER A 64 2.45 -18.87 -20.07
C SER A 64 1.99 -17.97 -18.94
N HIS A 65 2.40 -18.28 -17.72
CA HIS A 65 1.87 -17.68 -16.49
C HIS A 65 2.81 -16.60 -15.95
N LYS A 66 2.26 -15.43 -15.60
CA LYS A 66 2.99 -14.36 -14.93
C LYS A 66 3.16 -14.70 -13.45
N CYS A 67 4.40 -14.83 -12.98
CA CYS A 67 4.71 -15.08 -11.59
C CYS A 67 5.50 -13.91 -10.97
N LEU A 68 5.27 -13.67 -9.67
CA LEU A 68 5.96 -12.63 -8.91
C LEU A 68 6.51 -13.22 -7.59
N ARG A 69 7.86 -13.26 -7.44
CA ARG A 69 8.56 -13.81 -6.28
C ARG A 69 9.34 -12.72 -5.54
N VAL A 70 8.66 -12.00 -4.64
CA VAL A 70 9.20 -10.82 -3.93
C VAL A 70 8.85 -10.78 -2.44
N SER A 71 8.28 -11.88 -1.93
CA SER A 71 7.87 -11.99 -0.52
C SER A 71 7.65 -13.44 -0.08
N GLY A 72 7.64 -13.67 1.22
CA GLY A 72 7.36 -14.99 1.81
C GLY A 72 8.47 -16.00 1.65
N LYS A 73 8.11 -17.28 1.44
CA LYS A 73 9.05 -18.42 1.28
C LYS A 73 9.89 -18.27 -0.01
N HIS A 74 9.31 -17.67 -1.05
CA HIS A 74 9.95 -17.41 -2.35
C HIS A 74 10.21 -15.91 -2.51
N ASN A 75 11.42 -15.45 -2.23
CA ASN A 75 11.80 -14.04 -2.31
C ASN A 75 13.16 -13.90 -3.01
N ASP A 76 13.13 -13.57 -4.30
CA ASP A 76 14.31 -13.47 -5.15
C ASP A 76 14.82 -12.02 -5.29
N LEU A 77 14.18 -11.03 -4.64
CA LEU A 77 14.40 -9.61 -4.84
C LEU A 77 15.88 -9.17 -4.69
N GLU A 78 16.59 -9.77 -3.75
CA GLU A 78 17.99 -9.39 -3.46
C GLU A 78 18.97 -9.97 -4.49
N ALA A 79 18.68 -11.16 -5.05
CA ALA A 79 19.50 -11.79 -6.08
C ALA A 79 19.36 -11.13 -7.45
N VAL A 80 18.19 -10.48 -7.71
CA VAL A 80 17.89 -9.86 -9.00
C VAL A 80 18.91 -8.80 -9.39
N GLY A 81 19.47 -8.97 -10.59
CA GLY A 81 20.50 -8.11 -11.18
C GLY A 81 21.92 -8.54 -10.86
N HIS A 82 22.16 -9.17 -9.70
CA HIS A 82 23.48 -9.63 -9.26
C HIS A 82 23.87 -10.97 -9.89
N ASP A 83 22.90 -11.83 -10.14
CA ASP A 83 23.10 -13.03 -10.95
C ASP A 83 22.39 -12.90 -12.30
N GLY A 84 22.60 -13.88 -13.17
CA GLY A 84 22.02 -13.88 -14.53
C GLY A 84 20.66 -14.56 -14.64
N ARG A 85 20.01 -15.00 -13.54
CA ARG A 85 18.95 -16.02 -13.55
C ARG A 85 17.69 -15.67 -12.77
N HIS A 86 17.82 -14.94 -11.63
CA HIS A 86 16.68 -14.61 -10.77
C HIS A 86 15.97 -13.33 -11.25
N HIS A 87 14.65 -13.35 -11.12
CA HIS A 87 13.76 -12.27 -11.53
C HIS A 87 12.71 -12.00 -10.45
N THR A 88 12.29 -10.73 -10.33
CA THR A 88 11.11 -10.40 -9.52
C THR A 88 9.84 -10.91 -10.20
N MET A 89 9.68 -10.58 -11.48
CA MET A 89 8.62 -11.09 -12.36
C MET A 89 9.23 -11.96 -13.44
N PHE A 90 8.68 -13.17 -13.61
CA PHE A 90 9.08 -14.08 -14.68
C PHE A 90 7.85 -14.78 -15.26
N GLU A 91 8.02 -15.34 -16.46
CA GLU A 91 7.01 -16.19 -17.08
C GLU A 91 7.30 -17.66 -16.75
N MET A 92 6.28 -18.36 -16.29
CA MET A 92 6.31 -19.80 -16.06
C MET A 92 5.46 -20.49 -17.12
N LEU A 93 6.08 -21.28 -18.00
CA LEU A 93 5.37 -22.13 -18.93
C LEU A 93 4.85 -23.34 -18.18
N GLY A 94 3.53 -23.50 -18.15
CA GLY A 94 2.87 -24.54 -17.34
C GLY A 94 1.97 -25.46 -18.14
N ASN A 95 1.90 -26.72 -17.72
CA ASN A 95 0.87 -27.66 -18.17
C ASN A 95 0.34 -28.45 -16.96
N TRP A 96 -0.98 -28.65 -16.96
CA TRP A 96 -1.72 -29.23 -15.84
C TRP A 96 -2.59 -30.38 -16.29
N SER A 97 -2.70 -31.39 -15.39
CA SER A 97 -3.67 -32.48 -15.50
C SER A 97 -4.52 -32.52 -14.24
N PHE A 98 -5.81 -32.53 -14.41
CA PHE A 98 -6.79 -32.64 -13.33
C PHE A 98 -7.39 -34.04 -13.33
N GLY A 99 -6.64 -35.02 -12.76
CA GLY A 99 -7.03 -36.41 -12.67
C GLY A 99 -7.12 -37.15 -14.00
N ASP A 100 -6.41 -36.72 -15.06
CA ASP A 100 -6.51 -37.34 -16.39
C ASP A 100 -5.23 -38.13 -16.74
N TYR A 101 -4.06 -37.49 -16.80
CA TYR A 101 -2.78 -38.19 -16.97
C TYR A 101 -1.86 -37.93 -15.75
N PHE A 102 -0.79 -38.73 -15.63
CA PHE A 102 0.13 -38.59 -14.48
C PHE A 102 1.60 -38.67 -14.93
N LYS A 103 2.48 -39.21 -14.09
CA LYS A 103 3.97 -39.12 -14.23
C LYS A 103 4.49 -39.61 -15.57
N ALA A 104 4.02 -40.75 -16.07
CA ALA A 104 4.57 -41.36 -17.28
C ALA A 104 4.38 -40.48 -18.52
N GLU A 105 3.19 -39.94 -18.70
CA GLU A 105 2.89 -39.02 -19.80
C GLU A 105 3.61 -37.66 -19.62
N ALA A 106 3.58 -37.09 -18.41
CA ALA A 106 4.23 -35.83 -18.13
C ALA A 106 5.73 -35.87 -18.44
N ILE A 107 6.43 -36.89 -17.97
CA ILE A 107 7.84 -37.12 -18.23
C ILE A 107 8.11 -37.35 -19.72
N SER A 108 7.30 -38.19 -20.37
CA SER A 108 7.48 -38.46 -21.79
C SER A 108 7.31 -37.22 -22.66
N TRP A 109 6.28 -36.40 -22.38
CA TRP A 109 6.02 -35.17 -23.15
C TRP A 109 7.05 -34.07 -22.86
N ALA A 110 7.54 -33.97 -21.62
CA ALA A 110 8.63 -33.07 -21.29
C ALA A 110 9.89 -33.43 -22.07
N TRP A 111 10.26 -34.71 -22.10
CA TRP A 111 11.41 -35.20 -22.88
C TRP A 111 11.22 -34.95 -24.39
N GLU A 112 10.04 -35.28 -24.95
CA GLU A 112 9.71 -35.07 -26.36
C GLU A 112 9.85 -33.59 -26.75
N LEU A 113 9.30 -32.68 -25.93
CA LEU A 113 9.37 -31.24 -26.19
C LEU A 113 10.83 -30.75 -26.23
N LEU A 114 11.61 -31.10 -25.21
CA LEU A 114 12.99 -30.61 -25.09
C LEU A 114 13.89 -31.20 -26.19
N THR A 115 13.77 -32.50 -26.47
CA THR A 115 14.74 -33.19 -27.33
C THR A 115 14.31 -33.27 -28.80
N GLU A 116 12.99 -33.34 -29.08
CA GLU A 116 12.48 -33.52 -30.43
C GLU A 116 11.95 -32.20 -31.06
N VAL A 117 11.37 -31.31 -30.23
CA VAL A 117 10.88 -30.01 -30.72
C VAL A 117 11.99 -28.96 -30.62
N TYR A 118 12.52 -28.72 -29.41
CA TYR A 118 13.58 -27.73 -29.20
C TYR A 118 14.98 -28.19 -29.59
N LYS A 119 15.17 -29.51 -29.83
CA LYS A 119 16.46 -30.11 -30.26
C LYS A 119 17.60 -29.87 -29.28
N ILE A 120 17.30 -29.82 -27.98
CA ILE A 120 18.33 -29.77 -26.96
C ILE A 120 19.12 -31.09 -26.94
N ASP A 121 20.43 -31.01 -26.77
CA ASP A 121 21.31 -32.18 -26.73
C ASP A 121 20.97 -33.04 -25.52
N LYS A 122 20.56 -34.27 -25.80
CA LYS A 122 20.17 -35.29 -24.80
C LYS A 122 21.29 -35.62 -23.79
N SER A 123 22.56 -35.48 -24.20
CA SER A 123 23.72 -35.77 -23.36
C SER A 123 23.97 -34.71 -22.29
N LYS A 124 23.35 -33.51 -22.44
CA LYS A 124 23.50 -32.40 -21.50
C LYS A 124 22.31 -32.28 -20.51
N LEU A 125 21.32 -33.18 -20.64
CA LEU A 125 20.14 -33.17 -19.78
C LEU A 125 20.26 -34.17 -18.62
N TYR A 126 19.87 -33.74 -17.43
CA TYR A 126 19.81 -34.54 -16.19
C TYR A 126 18.41 -34.42 -15.60
N ALA A 127 17.90 -35.45 -14.95
CA ALA A 127 16.64 -35.42 -14.24
C ALA A 127 16.87 -35.77 -12.76
N THR A 128 16.17 -35.06 -11.86
CA THR A 128 16.15 -35.44 -10.44
C THR A 128 14.89 -36.24 -10.13
N VAL A 129 14.97 -37.07 -9.10
CA VAL A 129 13.83 -37.87 -8.60
C VAL A 129 13.85 -37.84 -7.09
N PHE A 130 12.67 -37.62 -6.49
CA PHE A 130 12.53 -37.57 -5.04
C PHE A 130 12.95 -38.85 -4.35
N GLU A 131 13.92 -38.77 -3.42
CA GLU A 131 14.50 -39.93 -2.70
C GLU A 131 13.62 -40.46 -1.56
N GLY A 132 12.54 -39.72 -1.21
CA GLY A 132 11.71 -40.03 -0.05
C GLY A 132 12.05 -39.16 1.16
N SER A 133 11.14 -39.16 2.15
CA SER A 133 11.33 -38.47 3.43
C SER A 133 10.81 -39.32 4.57
N ALA A 134 11.71 -39.69 5.47
CA ALA A 134 11.38 -40.45 6.68
C ALA A 134 10.44 -39.63 7.61
N GLU A 135 10.59 -38.30 7.63
CA GLU A 135 9.78 -37.38 8.40
C GLU A 135 8.32 -37.41 7.98
N ASP A 136 8.09 -37.37 6.65
CA ASP A 136 6.73 -37.37 6.05
C ASP A 136 6.22 -38.81 5.79
N GLY A 137 7.01 -39.84 6.09
CA GLY A 137 6.63 -41.23 5.82
C GLY A 137 6.48 -41.54 4.32
N THR A 138 7.17 -40.79 3.45
CA THR A 138 7.12 -40.94 1.99
C THR A 138 8.32 -41.72 1.49
N ALA A 139 8.11 -42.63 0.52
CA ALA A 139 9.16 -43.46 -0.09
C ALA A 139 9.77 -42.77 -1.32
N LEU A 140 10.87 -43.36 -1.81
CA LEU A 140 11.48 -43.02 -3.10
C LEU A 140 10.41 -43.07 -4.22
N ASP A 141 10.42 -42.05 -5.10
CA ASP A 141 9.54 -42.01 -6.27
C ASP A 141 10.03 -42.94 -7.39
N GLU A 142 9.84 -44.24 -7.17
CA GLU A 142 10.27 -45.25 -8.12
C GLU A 142 9.47 -45.19 -9.44
N GLU A 143 8.22 -44.70 -9.42
CA GLU A 143 7.41 -44.50 -10.63
C GLU A 143 8.04 -43.46 -11.58
N ALA A 144 8.46 -42.30 -11.05
CA ALA A 144 9.18 -41.30 -11.82
C ALA A 144 10.55 -41.82 -12.31
N ARG A 145 11.30 -42.52 -11.43
CA ARG A 145 12.56 -43.11 -11.80
C ARG A 145 12.46 -44.09 -12.97
N GLN A 146 11.47 -44.97 -12.94
CA GLN A 146 11.27 -45.95 -14.02
C GLN A 146 10.82 -45.29 -15.32
N ALA A 147 10.05 -44.19 -15.24
CA ALA A 147 9.69 -43.42 -16.42
C ALA A 147 10.92 -42.77 -17.07
N TRP A 148 11.81 -42.17 -16.30
CA TRP A 148 13.07 -41.59 -16.80
C TRP A 148 14.05 -42.63 -17.36
N MET A 149 14.17 -43.77 -16.74
CA MET A 149 15.04 -44.86 -17.23
C MET A 149 14.73 -45.36 -18.62
N LYS A 150 13.52 -45.11 -19.14
CA LYS A 150 13.12 -45.42 -20.53
C LYS A 150 13.66 -44.39 -21.53
N LEU A 151 14.07 -43.21 -21.07
CA LEU A 151 14.36 -42.04 -21.90
C LEU A 151 15.83 -41.63 -21.86
N MET A 152 16.51 -41.80 -20.72
CA MET A 152 17.88 -41.37 -20.51
C MET A 152 18.67 -42.43 -19.74
N PRO A 153 20.03 -42.36 -19.82
CA PRO A 153 20.91 -43.22 -19.04
C PRO A 153 20.70 -43.10 -17.52
N ALA A 154 20.89 -44.20 -16.79
CA ALA A 154 20.67 -44.23 -15.35
C ALA A 154 21.57 -43.26 -14.55
N ASP A 155 22.77 -42.93 -15.04
CA ASP A 155 23.67 -41.97 -14.45
C ASP A 155 23.34 -40.50 -14.72
N HIS A 156 22.32 -40.24 -15.51
CA HIS A 156 21.72 -38.94 -15.67
C HIS A 156 20.48 -38.71 -14.77
N ILE A 157 20.09 -39.71 -13.97
CA ILE A 157 18.96 -39.63 -13.04
C ILE A 157 19.53 -39.55 -11.62
N ILE A 158 19.36 -38.38 -10.98
CA ILE A 158 19.92 -38.06 -9.67
C ILE A 158 18.81 -38.10 -8.60
N PHE A 159 19.12 -38.60 -7.42
CA PHE A 159 18.21 -38.58 -6.29
C PHE A 159 18.33 -37.24 -5.58
N GLY A 160 17.18 -36.61 -5.35
CA GLY A 160 17.06 -35.34 -4.66
C GLY A 160 16.27 -35.45 -3.36
N ASN A 161 16.69 -34.66 -2.39
CA ASN A 161 16.08 -34.63 -1.06
C ASN A 161 14.73 -33.89 -1.03
N LYS A 162 14.12 -33.81 0.17
CA LYS A 162 12.84 -33.11 0.35
C LYS A 162 12.91 -31.62 -0.02
N HIS A 163 14.02 -30.97 0.23
CA HIS A 163 14.17 -29.53 -0.08
C HIS A 163 14.08 -29.27 -1.58
N ASP A 164 14.70 -30.12 -2.39
CA ASP A 164 14.82 -29.93 -3.83
C ASP A 164 13.68 -30.62 -4.59
N ASN A 165 13.26 -31.81 -4.15
CA ASN A 165 12.33 -32.66 -4.92
C ASN A 165 11.00 -32.96 -4.24
N PHE A 166 10.57 -32.13 -3.29
CA PHE A 166 9.21 -32.17 -2.75
C PHE A 166 8.61 -30.76 -2.72
N TRP A 167 7.74 -30.47 -3.69
CA TRP A 167 7.17 -29.14 -3.84
C TRP A 167 5.98 -28.92 -2.91
N GLU A 168 5.93 -27.75 -2.27
CA GLU A 168 4.87 -27.33 -1.37
C GLU A 168 4.43 -25.91 -1.74
N MET A 169 3.11 -25.69 -1.86
CA MET A 169 2.54 -24.38 -2.18
C MET A 169 2.86 -23.34 -1.08
N GLY A 170 2.81 -23.77 0.17
CA GLY A 170 3.07 -22.96 1.37
C GLY A 170 3.19 -23.86 2.59
N ASP A 171 2.91 -23.33 3.79
CA ASP A 171 2.91 -24.10 5.04
C ASP A 171 1.79 -25.15 5.08
N THR A 172 0.71 -24.94 4.31
CA THR A 172 -0.42 -25.85 4.12
C THR A 172 -0.90 -25.80 2.69
N GLY A 173 -1.57 -26.87 2.23
CA GLY A 173 -2.16 -26.93 0.89
C GLY A 173 -1.61 -28.03 0.01
N PRO A 174 -1.91 -28.03 -1.30
CA PRO A 174 -1.49 -29.05 -2.23
C PRO A 174 0.03 -29.18 -2.30
N CYS A 175 0.53 -30.40 -2.32
CA CYS A 175 1.95 -30.68 -2.38
C CYS A 175 2.20 -32.07 -3.00
N GLY A 176 3.46 -32.36 -3.31
CA GLY A 176 3.84 -33.67 -3.82
C GLY A 176 5.31 -33.75 -4.23
N PRO A 177 5.82 -34.98 -4.44
CA PRO A 177 7.14 -35.15 -5.00
C PRO A 177 7.25 -34.52 -6.37
N CYS A 178 8.42 -34.06 -6.73
CA CYS A 178 8.68 -33.49 -8.05
C CYS A 178 9.96 -34.05 -8.68
N SER A 179 10.08 -33.80 -9.97
CA SER A 179 11.22 -34.20 -10.79
C SER A 179 11.66 -32.97 -11.59
N GLU A 180 12.85 -32.50 -11.34
CA GLU A 180 13.44 -31.36 -12.04
C GLU A 180 14.23 -31.83 -13.25
N ILE A 181 14.23 -31.05 -14.31
CA ILE A 181 15.07 -31.25 -15.49
C ILE A 181 16.12 -30.16 -15.48
N HIS A 182 17.39 -30.59 -15.44
CA HIS A 182 18.56 -29.73 -15.46
C HIS A 182 19.29 -29.83 -16.79
N ILE A 183 19.99 -28.77 -17.17
CA ILE A 183 20.86 -28.73 -18.33
C ILE A 183 22.26 -28.28 -17.94
N ASP A 184 23.27 -28.94 -18.51
CA ASP A 184 24.67 -28.54 -18.39
C ASP A 184 25.05 -27.67 -19.59
N LEU A 185 25.27 -26.38 -19.37
CA LEU A 185 25.62 -25.41 -20.40
C LEU A 185 27.11 -25.29 -20.65
N ARG A 186 27.93 -26.01 -19.88
CA ARG A 186 29.38 -25.97 -20.00
C ARG A 186 29.87 -26.59 -21.34
N PRO A 187 31.07 -26.20 -21.79
CA PRO A 187 31.76 -26.87 -22.90
C PRO A 187 32.05 -28.33 -22.56
N ASP A 188 32.06 -29.19 -23.57
CA ASP A 188 32.27 -30.62 -23.41
C ASP A 188 33.64 -30.97 -22.72
N GLU A 189 34.66 -30.11 -22.90
CA GLU A 189 35.95 -30.22 -22.25
C GLU A 189 35.91 -30.05 -20.73
N GLU A 190 34.96 -29.23 -20.22
CA GLU A 190 34.73 -29.06 -18.79
C GLU A 190 33.86 -30.17 -18.23
N ILE A 191 32.83 -30.61 -18.99
CA ILE A 191 32.01 -31.76 -18.63
C ILE A 191 32.83 -33.03 -18.51
N ALA A 192 33.83 -33.21 -19.36
CA ALA A 192 34.74 -34.35 -19.29
C ALA A 192 35.63 -34.38 -18.02
N LYS A 193 35.88 -33.20 -17.41
CA LYS A 193 36.66 -33.09 -16.15
C LYS A 193 35.80 -33.31 -14.92
N ILE A 194 34.62 -32.71 -14.88
CA ILE A 194 33.63 -32.81 -13.80
C ILE A 194 32.29 -33.09 -14.45
N PRO A 195 31.75 -34.32 -14.34
CA PRO A 195 30.45 -34.67 -14.90
C PRO A 195 29.32 -33.76 -14.37
N GLY A 196 28.38 -33.39 -15.24
CA GLY A 196 27.26 -32.50 -14.86
C GLY A 196 26.43 -33.07 -13.71
N LYS A 197 26.29 -34.39 -13.61
CA LYS A 197 25.59 -35.07 -12.51
C LYS A 197 26.07 -34.70 -11.12
N ASP A 198 27.38 -34.39 -10.98
CA ASP A 198 27.99 -34.01 -9.72
C ASP A 198 27.79 -32.55 -9.35
N LEU A 199 27.19 -31.77 -10.28
CA LEU A 199 26.90 -30.33 -10.15
C LEU A 199 25.40 -29.98 -10.11
N VAL A 200 24.52 -30.95 -10.30
CA VAL A 200 23.07 -30.79 -10.13
C VAL A 200 22.79 -30.43 -8.68
N ASN A 201 22.00 -29.38 -8.43
CA ASN A 201 21.61 -28.84 -7.10
C ASN A 201 22.82 -28.46 -6.20
N THR A 202 23.94 -27.98 -6.81
CA THR A 202 25.14 -27.50 -6.09
C THR A 202 25.38 -25.98 -6.26
N ASP A 203 24.40 -25.20 -6.59
CA ASP A 203 24.49 -23.75 -6.90
C ASP A 203 25.45 -23.41 -8.05
N ASN A 204 25.69 -24.37 -8.97
CA ASN A 204 26.53 -24.11 -10.13
C ASN A 204 25.80 -23.26 -11.17
N ASP A 205 26.43 -22.17 -11.63
CA ASP A 205 25.84 -21.21 -12.55
C ASP A 205 25.57 -21.74 -13.97
N GLN A 206 26.18 -22.87 -14.33
CA GLN A 206 26.11 -23.45 -15.67
C GLN A 206 25.42 -24.82 -15.73
N VAL A 207 25.08 -25.40 -14.55
CA VAL A 207 24.26 -26.62 -14.47
C VAL A 207 22.96 -26.24 -13.77
N ILE A 208 21.95 -25.92 -14.55
CA ILE A 208 20.76 -25.20 -14.08
C ILE A 208 19.48 -26.00 -14.28
N GLU A 209 18.55 -25.87 -13.34
CA GLU A 209 17.17 -26.30 -13.47
C GLU A 209 16.47 -25.44 -14.52
N ILE A 210 15.79 -26.09 -15.49
CA ILE A 210 14.97 -25.42 -16.49
C ILE A 210 13.48 -25.74 -16.36
N TRP A 211 13.11 -26.91 -15.81
CA TRP A 211 11.75 -27.36 -15.70
C TRP A 211 11.52 -28.20 -14.45
N ASN A 212 10.47 -27.90 -13.67
CA ASN A 212 10.03 -28.72 -12.55
C ASN A 212 8.69 -29.40 -12.87
N LEU A 213 8.65 -30.74 -12.78
CA LEU A 213 7.47 -31.59 -12.97
C LEU A 213 6.94 -31.99 -11.60
N VAL A 214 5.87 -31.35 -11.11
CA VAL A 214 5.31 -31.62 -9.79
C VAL A 214 4.16 -32.63 -9.89
N PHE A 215 4.23 -33.68 -9.10
CA PHE A 215 3.26 -34.76 -9.03
C PHE A 215 2.34 -34.53 -7.83
N MET A 216 1.32 -33.68 -8.03
CA MET A 216 0.40 -33.27 -6.99
C MET A 216 -0.48 -34.43 -6.54
N GLN A 217 -0.20 -34.98 -5.37
CA GLN A 217 -0.92 -36.12 -4.82
C GLN A 217 -1.24 -36.01 -3.34
N TYR A 218 -0.72 -35.00 -2.63
CA TYR A 218 -0.96 -34.78 -1.21
C TYR A 218 -1.46 -33.36 -0.91
N ASN A 219 -2.12 -33.25 0.25
CA ASN A 219 -2.45 -31.98 0.90
C ASN A 219 -1.71 -31.94 2.25
N ARG A 220 -0.87 -30.91 2.48
CA ARG A 220 -0.22 -30.66 3.75
C ARG A 220 -1.22 -30.00 4.70
N LYS A 221 -1.52 -30.67 5.81
CA LYS A 221 -2.42 -30.18 6.86
C LYS A 221 -1.72 -29.22 7.83
N ALA A 222 -2.51 -28.51 8.65
CA ALA A 222 -2.02 -27.59 9.65
C ALA A 222 -1.19 -28.26 10.76
N ASP A 223 -1.39 -29.56 11.00
CA ASP A 223 -0.61 -30.38 11.94
C ASP A 223 0.69 -30.92 11.34
N GLY A 224 0.97 -30.61 10.06
CA GLY A 224 2.13 -31.06 9.32
C GLY A 224 1.96 -32.44 8.66
N SER A 225 0.87 -33.14 8.86
CA SER A 225 0.61 -34.45 8.24
C SER A 225 0.26 -34.32 6.74
N LEU A 226 0.47 -35.40 5.99
CA LEU A 226 0.10 -35.51 4.58
C LEU A 226 -1.19 -36.32 4.43
N GLU A 227 -2.17 -35.75 3.75
CA GLU A 227 -3.40 -36.42 3.31
C GLU A 227 -3.39 -36.58 1.80
N GLN A 228 -3.90 -37.68 1.26
CA GLN A 228 -3.99 -37.84 -0.19
C GLN A 228 -5.06 -36.92 -0.79
N LEU A 229 -4.72 -36.28 -1.92
CA LEU A 229 -5.69 -35.52 -2.70
C LEU A 229 -6.76 -36.44 -3.31
N PRO A 230 -7.97 -35.92 -3.62
CA PRO A 230 -9.05 -36.70 -4.25
C PRO A 230 -8.67 -37.33 -5.60
N ALA A 231 -7.70 -36.71 -6.30
CA ALA A 231 -7.17 -37.21 -7.56
C ALA A 231 -5.66 -36.98 -7.64
N LYS A 232 -4.96 -37.77 -8.43
CA LYS A 232 -3.56 -37.56 -8.81
C LYS A 232 -3.54 -36.52 -9.94
N ASN A 233 -2.84 -35.41 -9.71
CA ASN A 233 -2.80 -34.29 -10.64
C ASN A 233 -1.36 -34.02 -11.08
N ILE A 234 -1.20 -33.32 -12.21
CA ILE A 234 0.07 -32.79 -12.68
C ILE A 234 0.05 -31.27 -12.60
N ASP A 235 1.13 -30.73 -12.07
CA ASP A 235 1.50 -29.33 -12.15
C ASP A 235 2.93 -29.24 -12.65
N THR A 236 3.20 -28.46 -13.69
CA THR A 236 4.56 -28.27 -14.15
C THR A 236 4.88 -26.78 -14.31
N GLY A 237 6.12 -26.42 -14.04
CA GLY A 237 6.62 -25.07 -14.20
C GLY A 237 7.98 -25.02 -14.86
N MET A 238 8.04 -24.55 -16.11
CA MET A 238 9.29 -24.32 -16.81
C MET A 238 9.61 -22.83 -16.82
N GLY A 239 10.81 -22.46 -16.39
CA GLY A 239 11.27 -21.06 -16.43
C GLY A 239 11.44 -20.60 -17.88
N PHE A 240 10.56 -19.71 -18.33
CA PHE A 240 10.58 -19.23 -19.72
C PHE A 240 11.88 -18.51 -20.06
N GLU A 241 12.32 -17.60 -19.22
CA GLU A 241 13.55 -16.84 -19.42
C GLU A 241 14.77 -17.76 -19.48
N ARG A 242 14.82 -18.80 -18.59
CA ARG A 242 15.88 -19.83 -18.60
C ARG A 242 15.86 -20.64 -19.90
N LEU A 243 14.67 -21.05 -20.34
CA LEU A 243 14.53 -21.77 -21.60
C LEU A 243 14.98 -20.92 -22.80
N CYS A 244 14.62 -19.63 -22.83
CA CYS A 244 15.09 -18.69 -23.87
C CYS A 244 16.63 -18.59 -23.84
N MET A 245 17.23 -18.48 -22.66
CA MET A 245 18.68 -18.43 -22.49
C MET A 245 19.37 -19.67 -23.11
N VAL A 246 18.85 -20.86 -22.80
CA VAL A 246 19.35 -22.13 -23.35
C VAL A 246 19.23 -22.17 -24.87
N LEU A 247 18.05 -21.91 -25.41
CA LEU A 247 17.76 -22.02 -26.86
C LEU A 247 18.43 -20.94 -27.71
N GLN A 248 18.77 -19.82 -27.10
CA GLN A 248 19.50 -18.72 -27.75
C GLN A 248 21.02 -18.81 -27.52
N GLY A 249 21.50 -19.82 -26.78
CA GLY A 249 22.93 -20.04 -26.52
C GLY A 249 23.57 -18.89 -25.73
N LYS A 250 22.83 -18.35 -24.73
CA LYS A 250 23.28 -17.28 -23.86
C LYS A 250 23.69 -17.83 -22.50
N THR A 251 24.45 -17.06 -21.72
CA THR A 251 24.88 -17.38 -20.37
C THR A 251 24.12 -16.60 -19.28
N SER A 252 23.31 -15.62 -19.69
CA SER A 252 22.44 -14.85 -18.82
C SER A 252 21.07 -14.65 -19.48
N ASN A 253 20.00 -14.71 -18.69
CA ASN A 253 18.64 -14.40 -19.12
C ASN A 253 18.57 -13.00 -19.72
N TYR A 254 19.33 -12.04 -19.15
CA TYR A 254 19.33 -10.64 -19.58
C TYR A 254 19.94 -10.41 -20.98
N ASP A 255 20.69 -11.38 -21.51
CA ASP A 255 21.29 -11.32 -22.85
C ASP A 255 20.36 -11.88 -23.94
N THR A 256 19.21 -12.39 -23.55
CA THR A 256 18.18 -12.89 -24.48
C THR A 256 17.33 -11.76 -25.06
N ASP A 257 16.54 -12.08 -26.08
CA ASP A 257 15.60 -11.13 -26.66
C ASP A 257 14.41 -10.77 -25.73
N VAL A 258 14.25 -11.47 -24.61
CA VAL A 258 13.31 -11.09 -23.54
C VAL A 258 13.69 -9.76 -22.90
N PHE A 259 14.98 -9.48 -22.73
CA PHE A 259 15.48 -8.29 -22.02
C PHE A 259 16.30 -7.34 -22.90
N SER A 260 16.92 -7.83 -23.96
CA SER A 260 17.87 -7.05 -24.77
C SER A 260 17.25 -5.80 -25.42
N GLY A 261 15.94 -5.80 -25.71
CA GLY A 261 15.22 -4.62 -26.18
C GLY A 261 15.14 -3.54 -25.11
N MET A 262 14.76 -3.94 -23.89
CA MET A 262 14.67 -3.07 -22.72
C MET A 262 16.04 -2.50 -22.32
N ILE A 263 17.07 -3.37 -22.23
CA ILE A 263 18.44 -2.95 -21.87
C ILE A 263 18.94 -1.91 -22.88
N ARG A 264 18.76 -2.14 -24.19
CA ARG A 264 19.14 -1.18 -25.23
C ARG A 264 18.44 0.16 -25.07
N ARG A 265 17.15 0.13 -24.68
CA ARG A 265 16.41 1.36 -24.40
C ARG A 265 16.98 2.12 -23.19
N ILE A 266 17.42 1.41 -22.16
CA ILE A 266 18.08 2.00 -20.99
C ILE A 266 19.44 2.59 -21.39
N GLU A 267 20.24 1.92 -22.24
CA GLU A 267 21.49 2.46 -22.79
C GLU A 267 21.26 3.78 -23.55
N GLU A 268 20.22 3.82 -24.40
CA GLU A 268 19.86 5.04 -25.17
C GLU A 268 19.51 6.22 -24.25
N LEU A 269 18.78 5.96 -23.17
CA LEU A 269 18.33 7.01 -22.25
C LEU A 269 19.45 7.49 -21.31
N SER A 270 20.30 6.57 -20.84
CA SER A 270 21.36 6.88 -19.87
C SER A 270 22.66 7.35 -20.51
N GLY A 271 22.91 6.97 -21.77
CA GLY A 271 24.19 7.16 -22.44
C GLY A 271 25.29 6.17 -22.01
N HIS A 272 25.03 5.29 -21.04
CA HIS A 272 25.92 4.22 -20.59
C HIS A 272 25.79 2.95 -21.45
N ARG A 273 26.82 2.09 -21.44
CA ARG A 273 26.78 0.78 -22.11
C ARG A 273 26.59 -0.34 -21.10
N TYR A 274 25.85 -1.36 -21.48
CA TYR A 274 25.47 -2.48 -20.62
C TYR A 274 26.68 -3.17 -19.94
N HIS A 275 27.70 -3.53 -20.69
CA HIS A 275 28.91 -4.17 -20.15
C HIS A 275 30.06 -3.17 -19.84
N GLU A 276 29.74 -1.91 -19.61
CA GLU A 276 30.75 -0.87 -19.32
C GLU A 276 31.43 -1.11 -17.96
N SER A 277 30.65 -1.50 -16.96
CA SER A 277 31.12 -1.89 -15.62
C SER A 277 30.11 -2.80 -14.95
N GLU A 278 30.54 -3.58 -13.95
CA GLU A 278 29.67 -4.43 -13.16
C GLU A 278 28.49 -3.63 -12.54
N LYS A 279 28.73 -2.41 -12.06
CA LYS A 279 27.70 -1.55 -11.46
C LYS A 279 26.64 -1.10 -12.46
N THR A 280 27.05 -0.70 -13.67
CA THR A 280 26.12 -0.31 -14.73
C THR A 280 25.34 -1.52 -15.25
N GLU A 281 25.99 -2.67 -15.35
CA GLU A 281 25.38 -3.93 -15.75
C GLU A 281 24.28 -4.36 -14.77
N VAL A 282 24.59 -4.40 -13.48
CA VAL A 282 23.62 -4.70 -12.42
C VAL A 282 22.48 -3.69 -12.43
N ALA A 283 22.76 -2.39 -12.55
CA ALA A 283 21.73 -1.36 -12.59
C ALA A 283 20.74 -1.55 -13.75
N MET A 284 21.25 -1.81 -14.96
CA MET A 284 20.41 -2.04 -16.12
C MET A 284 19.57 -3.31 -16.01
N ARG A 285 20.14 -4.39 -15.45
CA ARG A 285 19.40 -5.64 -15.14
C ARG A 285 18.27 -5.41 -14.16
N VAL A 286 18.54 -4.74 -13.02
CA VAL A 286 17.54 -4.40 -12.02
C VAL A 286 16.41 -3.58 -12.62
N ILE A 287 16.71 -2.55 -13.41
CA ILE A 287 15.71 -1.70 -14.03
C ILE A 287 14.87 -2.49 -15.05
N ALA A 288 15.51 -3.28 -15.92
CA ALA A 288 14.83 -4.08 -16.94
C ALA A 288 13.92 -5.17 -16.34
N ASP A 289 14.31 -5.75 -15.23
CA ASP A 289 13.50 -6.70 -14.46
C ASP A 289 12.32 -5.99 -13.78
N HIS A 290 12.61 -4.94 -13.01
CA HIS A 290 11.62 -4.31 -12.13
C HIS A 290 10.51 -3.60 -12.89
N ILE A 291 10.79 -3.01 -14.06
CA ILE A 291 9.75 -2.37 -14.88
C ILE A 291 8.66 -3.38 -15.29
N ARG A 292 9.01 -4.65 -15.52
CA ARG A 292 8.05 -5.73 -15.81
C ARG A 292 7.14 -5.95 -14.62
N ALA A 293 7.71 -6.19 -13.43
CA ALA A 293 6.96 -6.42 -12.19
C ALA A 293 6.00 -5.26 -11.86
N ILE A 294 6.47 -4.02 -12.00
CA ILE A 294 5.70 -2.80 -11.73
C ILE A 294 4.56 -2.64 -12.74
N ALA A 295 4.87 -2.69 -14.03
CA ALA A 295 3.91 -2.45 -15.10
C ALA A 295 2.78 -3.49 -15.11
N PHE A 296 3.11 -4.77 -14.98
CA PHE A 296 2.12 -5.84 -14.91
C PHE A 296 1.25 -5.76 -13.65
N SER A 297 1.83 -5.41 -12.48
CA SER A 297 1.05 -5.21 -11.26
C SER A 297 0.05 -4.06 -11.40
N ILE A 298 0.46 -2.95 -12.02
CA ILE A 298 -0.45 -1.82 -12.31
C ILE A 298 -1.51 -2.23 -13.33
N ALA A 299 -1.14 -2.97 -14.38
CA ALA A 299 -2.08 -3.49 -15.37
C ALA A 299 -3.11 -4.44 -14.74
N ASP A 300 -2.73 -5.25 -13.75
CA ASP A 300 -3.61 -6.13 -12.98
C ASP A 300 -4.43 -5.35 -11.91
N GLY A 301 -4.31 -4.02 -11.85
CA GLY A 301 -5.09 -3.14 -10.97
C GLY A 301 -4.48 -2.90 -9.59
N GLN A 302 -3.24 -3.35 -9.33
CA GLN A 302 -2.54 -3.09 -8.07
C GLN A 302 -1.66 -1.85 -8.19
N LEU A 303 -2.08 -0.76 -7.58
CA LEU A 303 -1.29 0.47 -7.54
C LEU A 303 -0.26 0.46 -6.40
N PRO A 304 0.90 1.12 -6.58
CA PRO A 304 1.84 1.38 -5.50
C PRO A 304 1.15 2.09 -4.32
N SER A 305 1.37 1.60 -3.10
CA SER A 305 0.75 2.19 -1.89
C SER A 305 1.62 1.97 -0.65
N ASN A 306 1.12 2.36 0.53
CA ASN A 306 1.83 2.18 1.81
C ASN A 306 1.52 0.86 2.52
N VAL A 307 0.65 0.01 1.96
CA VAL A 307 0.14 -1.20 2.63
C VAL A 307 0.09 -2.41 1.69
N LYS A 308 0.22 -3.60 2.26
CA LYS A 308 0.03 -4.90 1.58
C LYS A 308 0.82 -5.00 0.26
N ALA A 309 0.20 -5.56 -0.78
CA ALA A 309 0.82 -5.74 -2.10
C ALA A 309 1.33 -4.42 -2.71
N GLY A 310 0.57 -3.32 -2.57
CA GLY A 310 0.97 -2.03 -3.09
C GLY A 310 2.27 -1.48 -2.47
N TYR A 311 2.55 -1.80 -1.19
CA TYR A 311 3.82 -1.45 -0.55
C TYR A 311 5.00 -2.19 -1.19
N VAL A 312 4.83 -3.47 -1.50
CA VAL A 312 5.87 -4.27 -2.16
C VAL A 312 6.18 -3.72 -3.56
N ILE A 313 5.14 -3.41 -4.34
CA ILE A 313 5.31 -2.82 -5.68
C ILE A 313 5.99 -1.45 -5.61
N ARG A 314 5.60 -0.60 -4.64
CA ARG A 314 6.27 0.67 -4.40
C ARG A 314 7.76 0.51 -4.05
N ARG A 315 8.11 -0.52 -3.26
CA ARG A 315 9.51 -0.83 -2.91
C ARG A 315 10.31 -1.24 -4.14
N ILE A 316 9.75 -2.07 -5.02
CA ILE A 316 10.38 -2.48 -6.30
C ILE A 316 10.62 -1.26 -7.19
N LEU A 317 9.62 -0.38 -7.33
CA LEU A 317 9.73 0.85 -8.11
C LEU A 317 10.87 1.74 -7.58
N ARG A 318 10.89 1.99 -6.27
CA ARG A 318 11.92 2.82 -5.64
C ARG A 318 13.31 2.22 -5.77
N ARG A 319 13.43 0.88 -5.73
CA ARG A 319 14.70 0.20 -5.99
C ARG A 319 15.19 0.46 -7.42
N ALA A 320 14.33 0.35 -8.43
CA ALA A 320 14.69 0.65 -9.81
C ALA A 320 15.12 2.11 -10.02
N VAL A 321 14.33 3.07 -9.48
CA VAL A 321 14.64 4.50 -9.55
C VAL A 321 16.00 4.81 -8.91
N ARG A 322 16.27 4.19 -7.76
CA ARG A 322 17.56 4.35 -7.09
C ARG A 322 18.74 3.88 -7.93
N TYR A 323 18.65 2.67 -8.52
CA TYR A 323 19.71 2.16 -9.37
C TYR A 323 19.97 3.07 -10.57
N GLY A 324 18.90 3.61 -11.16
CA GLY A 324 19.00 4.60 -12.22
C GLY A 324 19.67 5.90 -11.77
N TYR A 325 19.29 6.44 -10.62
CA TYR A 325 19.85 7.64 -10.04
C TYR A 325 21.35 7.46 -9.69
N THR A 326 21.67 6.36 -8.97
CA THR A 326 23.03 6.18 -8.41
C THR A 326 24.05 5.79 -9.46
N PHE A 327 23.68 4.93 -10.42
CA PHE A 327 24.67 4.31 -11.31
C PHE A 327 24.54 4.73 -12.77
N LEU A 328 23.38 5.28 -13.18
CA LEU A 328 23.14 5.71 -14.56
C LEU A 328 22.86 7.22 -14.70
N GLY A 329 22.93 7.99 -13.57
CA GLY A 329 22.83 9.44 -13.57
C GLY A 329 21.43 9.99 -13.87
N PHE A 330 20.38 9.24 -13.72
CA PHE A 330 19.01 9.73 -13.90
C PHE A 330 18.55 10.58 -12.70
N ASP A 331 18.43 11.87 -12.88
CA ASP A 331 17.94 12.84 -11.88
C ASP A 331 16.48 13.26 -12.12
N GLU A 332 15.89 12.86 -13.27
CA GLU A 332 14.49 13.06 -13.64
C GLU A 332 13.77 11.71 -13.84
N PRO A 333 12.41 11.68 -13.84
CA PRO A 333 11.66 10.45 -14.10
C PRO A 333 11.99 9.82 -15.45
N PHE A 334 12.48 8.59 -15.46
CA PHE A 334 12.90 7.85 -16.65
C PHE A 334 12.17 6.50 -16.81
N LEU A 335 11.79 5.85 -15.72
CA LEU A 335 11.18 4.51 -15.73
C LEU A 335 9.89 4.49 -16.53
N CYS A 336 9.07 5.55 -16.41
CA CYS A 336 7.85 5.72 -17.19
C CYS A 336 8.11 5.72 -18.70
N SER A 337 9.31 6.14 -19.15
CA SER A 337 9.72 6.19 -20.57
C SER A 337 10.12 4.81 -21.11
N LEU A 338 10.22 3.78 -20.26
CA LEU A 338 10.50 2.40 -20.65
C LEU A 338 9.22 1.61 -20.96
N VAL A 339 8.05 2.09 -20.52
CA VAL A 339 6.76 1.39 -20.70
C VAL A 339 6.43 1.13 -22.18
N PRO A 340 6.62 2.07 -23.11
CA PRO A 340 6.39 1.80 -24.54
C PRO A 340 7.22 0.64 -25.09
N GLN A 341 8.48 0.50 -24.64
CA GLN A 341 9.34 -0.62 -25.04
C GLN A 341 8.79 -1.94 -24.46
N LEU A 342 8.36 -1.96 -23.20
CA LEU A 342 7.75 -3.15 -22.61
C LEU A 342 6.47 -3.59 -23.34
N VAL A 343 5.64 -2.63 -23.77
CA VAL A 343 4.45 -2.91 -24.58
C VAL A 343 4.83 -3.48 -25.95
N ALA A 344 5.89 -3.00 -26.56
CA ALA A 344 6.39 -3.54 -27.82
C ALA A 344 6.91 -4.99 -27.68
N ASP A 345 7.61 -5.28 -26.57
CA ASP A 345 8.22 -6.59 -26.33
C ASP A 345 7.20 -7.65 -25.87
N MET A 346 6.21 -7.28 -25.03
CA MET A 346 5.32 -8.24 -24.37
C MET A 346 3.82 -8.01 -24.64
N GLY A 347 3.43 -6.90 -25.26
CA GLY A 347 2.01 -6.52 -25.42
C GLY A 347 1.19 -7.43 -26.33
N GLU A 348 1.83 -8.21 -27.22
CA GLU A 348 1.13 -9.21 -28.03
C GLU A 348 0.69 -10.42 -27.18
N ALA A 349 1.58 -10.91 -26.31
CA ALA A 349 1.27 -12.01 -25.38
C ALA A 349 0.35 -11.56 -24.24
N TYR A 350 0.47 -10.30 -23.82
CA TYR A 350 -0.25 -9.71 -22.69
C TYR A 350 -0.92 -8.37 -23.09
N PRO A 351 -2.09 -8.41 -23.75
CA PRO A 351 -2.75 -7.23 -24.29
C PRO A 351 -3.14 -6.17 -23.26
N GLU A 352 -3.22 -6.54 -21.97
CA GLU A 352 -3.49 -5.64 -20.86
C GLU A 352 -2.45 -4.52 -20.75
N LEU A 353 -1.17 -4.78 -21.08
CA LEU A 353 -0.13 -3.75 -21.08
C LEU A 353 -0.44 -2.61 -22.05
N GLY A 354 -0.78 -2.96 -23.30
CA GLY A 354 -1.12 -1.96 -24.32
C GLY A 354 -2.40 -1.19 -23.99
N LYS A 355 -3.43 -1.87 -23.46
CA LYS A 355 -4.69 -1.24 -23.06
C LYS A 355 -4.51 -0.25 -21.91
N GLN A 356 -3.57 -0.49 -21.01
CA GLN A 356 -3.33 0.31 -19.81
C GLN A 356 -2.06 1.19 -19.89
N GLN A 357 -1.39 1.24 -21.04
CA GLN A 357 -0.09 1.90 -21.21
C GLN A 357 -0.06 3.31 -20.60
N LYS A 358 -1.03 4.17 -20.94
CA LYS A 358 -1.10 5.55 -20.41
C LYS A 358 -1.25 5.63 -18.89
N LEU A 359 -2.03 4.73 -18.31
CA LEU A 359 -2.18 4.65 -16.86
C LEU A 359 -0.86 4.23 -16.21
N ILE A 360 -0.22 3.17 -16.73
CA ILE A 360 1.06 2.65 -16.23
C ILE A 360 2.12 3.75 -16.25
N GLU A 361 2.29 4.43 -17.38
CA GLU A 361 3.23 5.56 -17.55
C GLU A 361 2.97 6.67 -16.51
N SER A 362 1.70 7.06 -16.33
CA SER A 362 1.33 8.14 -15.41
C SER A 362 1.57 7.77 -13.95
N VAL A 363 1.19 6.57 -13.53
CA VAL A 363 1.39 6.08 -12.16
C VAL A 363 2.88 5.97 -11.83
N ILE A 364 3.67 5.40 -12.74
CA ILE A 364 5.12 5.28 -12.56
C ILE A 364 5.74 6.66 -12.46
N ARG A 365 5.45 7.59 -13.39
CA ARG A 365 5.98 8.96 -13.39
C ARG A 365 5.75 9.69 -12.07
N GLU A 366 4.54 9.62 -11.54
CA GLU A 366 4.19 10.30 -10.29
C GLU A 366 4.91 9.70 -9.07
N GLU A 367 5.01 8.37 -9.00
CA GLU A 367 5.78 7.70 -7.94
C GLU A 367 7.28 8.00 -8.04
N GLU A 368 7.84 8.06 -9.25
CA GLU A 368 9.23 8.49 -9.50
C GLU A 368 9.45 9.93 -9.02
N MET A 369 8.61 10.88 -9.46
CA MET A 369 8.69 12.29 -9.04
C MET A 369 8.57 12.44 -7.53
N SER A 370 7.67 11.69 -6.91
CA SER A 370 7.51 11.70 -5.46
C SER A 370 8.73 11.15 -4.74
N PHE A 371 9.32 10.07 -5.26
CA PHE A 371 10.48 9.43 -4.64
C PHE A 371 11.75 10.24 -4.85
N LEU A 372 11.99 10.81 -6.02
CA LEU A 372 13.15 11.66 -6.30
C LEU A 372 13.20 12.85 -5.32
N ARG A 373 12.05 13.48 -5.02
CA ARG A 373 11.97 14.53 -3.98
C ARG A 373 12.29 14.00 -2.58
N THR A 374 11.91 12.75 -2.27
CA THR A 374 12.21 12.11 -0.98
C THR A 374 13.66 11.67 -0.92
N LEU A 375 14.22 11.21 -2.03
CA LEU A 375 15.61 10.80 -2.19
C LEU A 375 16.56 11.97 -1.86
N ASP A 376 16.31 13.16 -2.41
CA ASP A 376 17.07 14.36 -2.15
C ASP A 376 17.06 14.76 -0.65
N ARG A 377 15.89 14.63 0.00
CA ARG A 377 15.74 14.84 1.44
C ARG A 377 16.46 13.77 2.26
N GLY A 378 16.38 12.50 1.84
CA GLY A 378 17.07 11.37 2.49
C GLY A 378 18.59 11.53 2.44
N ILE A 379 19.12 11.99 1.32
CA ILE A 379 20.56 12.29 1.18
C ILE A 379 20.99 13.37 2.18
N ARG A 380 20.22 14.46 2.33
CA ARG A 380 20.51 15.52 3.32
C ARG A 380 20.47 15.02 4.77
N LEU A 381 19.50 14.17 5.11
CA LEU A 381 19.43 13.53 6.43
C LEU A 381 20.63 12.61 6.68
N MET A 382 21.08 11.90 5.64
CA MET A 382 22.32 11.11 5.71
C MET A 382 23.53 11.98 6.03
N ASP A 383 23.64 13.17 5.45
CA ASP A 383 24.72 14.12 5.78
C ASP A 383 24.68 14.53 7.26
N ASP A 384 23.48 14.77 7.81
CA ASP A 384 23.29 15.08 9.22
C ASP A 384 23.67 13.89 10.12
N TYR A 385 23.30 12.65 9.75
CA TYR A 385 23.67 11.45 10.52
C TYR A 385 25.17 11.17 10.45
N VAL A 386 25.79 11.34 9.30
CA VAL A 386 27.24 11.25 9.12
C VAL A 386 27.95 12.28 10.03
N ALA A 387 27.47 13.52 10.05
CA ALA A 387 28.05 14.56 10.91
C ALA A 387 27.92 14.27 12.42
N LYS A 388 26.74 13.74 12.83
CA LYS A 388 26.47 13.35 14.24
C LYS A 388 27.33 12.18 14.70
N ASN A 389 27.64 11.24 13.81
CA ASN A 389 28.36 9.99 14.13
C ASN A 389 29.84 10.01 13.71
N ALA A 390 30.43 11.20 13.58
CA ALA A 390 31.83 11.38 13.16
C ALA A 390 32.86 10.62 14.02
N ALA A 391 32.57 10.42 15.31
CA ALA A 391 33.43 9.71 16.23
C ALA A 391 33.42 8.19 16.07
N THR A 392 32.26 7.60 15.82
CA THR A 392 32.05 6.14 15.69
C THR A 392 32.22 5.63 14.28
N LYS A 393 32.01 6.50 13.29
CA LYS A 393 31.91 6.17 11.86
C LYS A 393 30.89 5.07 11.54
N THR A 394 29.87 4.93 12.41
CA THR A 394 28.79 3.96 12.24
C THR A 394 27.47 4.67 12.42
N ILE A 395 26.55 4.53 11.46
CA ILE A 395 25.18 5.04 11.55
C ILE A 395 24.38 4.05 12.37
N PRO A 396 23.72 4.48 13.47
CA PRO A 396 22.89 3.62 14.28
C PRO A 396 21.76 2.95 13.49
N GLY A 397 21.45 1.69 13.80
CA GLY A 397 20.38 0.93 13.14
C GLY A 397 19.00 1.59 13.28
N GLU A 398 18.74 2.29 14.39
CA GLU A 398 17.50 3.07 14.61
C GLU A 398 17.39 4.23 13.63
N ASP A 399 18.46 5.01 13.40
CA ASP A 399 18.50 6.12 12.44
C ASP A 399 18.33 5.60 11.01
N ALA A 400 18.98 4.49 10.67
CA ALA A 400 18.83 3.82 9.38
C ALA A 400 17.40 3.30 9.19
N PHE A 401 16.75 2.80 10.25
CA PHE A 401 15.36 2.37 10.22
C PHE A 401 14.38 3.54 10.04
N ILE A 402 14.64 4.70 10.63
CA ILE A 402 13.84 5.92 10.40
C ILE A 402 13.92 6.37 8.94
N LEU A 403 15.10 6.33 8.32
CA LEU A 403 15.25 6.58 6.88
C LEU A 403 14.42 5.62 6.04
N TYR A 404 14.45 4.33 6.39
CA TYR A 404 13.73 3.28 5.70
C TYR A 404 12.21 3.40 5.87
N ASP A 405 11.72 3.46 7.11
CA ASP A 405 10.30 3.36 7.44
C ASP A 405 9.53 4.67 7.20
N THR A 406 10.09 5.79 7.64
CA THR A 406 9.44 7.11 7.60
C THR A 406 9.65 7.82 6.25
N TYR A 407 10.85 7.74 5.71
CA TYR A 407 11.20 8.44 4.46
C TYR A 407 11.19 7.54 3.24
N GLY A 408 11.00 6.22 3.43
CA GLY A 408 10.98 5.23 2.37
C GLY A 408 12.33 5.14 1.63
N PHE A 409 13.41 5.40 2.34
CA PHE A 409 14.78 5.36 1.84
C PHE A 409 15.32 3.92 1.98
N PRO A 410 15.58 3.21 0.89
CA PRO A 410 16.00 1.81 0.97
C PRO A 410 17.27 1.64 1.79
N ILE A 411 17.37 0.56 2.57
CA ILE A 411 18.51 0.34 3.46
C ILE A 411 19.83 0.17 2.70
N ASP A 412 19.80 -0.52 1.58
CA ASP A 412 20.94 -0.70 0.68
C ASP A 412 21.47 0.65 0.13
N LEU A 413 20.59 1.63 -0.07
CA LEU A 413 21.00 3.01 -0.40
C LEU A 413 21.66 3.68 0.79
N THR A 414 21.14 3.49 2.00
CA THR A 414 21.74 4.00 3.23
C THR A 414 23.15 3.45 3.43
N GLU A 415 23.34 2.13 3.22
CA GLU A 415 24.66 1.49 3.29
C GLU A 415 25.64 2.02 2.23
N LEU A 416 25.17 2.16 0.99
CA LEU A 416 26.00 2.67 -0.10
C LEU A 416 26.51 4.08 0.19
N ILE A 417 25.60 5.01 0.51
CA ILE A 417 25.97 6.40 0.81
C ILE A 417 26.87 6.48 2.05
N ALA A 418 26.62 5.64 3.06
CA ALA A 418 27.47 5.54 4.22
C ALA A 418 28.89 5.10 3.82
N SER A 419 29.01 4.03 3.03
CA SER A 419 30.30 3.50 2.58
C SER A 419 31.10 4.48 1.71
N GLU A 420 30.43 5.21 0.83
CA GLU A 420 31.05 6.27 0.00
C GLU A 420 31.65 7.40 0.87
N LYS A 421 31.07 7.66 2.05
CA LYS A 421 31.56 8.63 3.03
C LYS A 421 32.52 8.05 4.07
N GLY A 422 32.88 6.78 3.96
CA GLY A 422 33.76 6.07 4.89
C GLY A 422 33.09 5.71 6.22
N TYR A 423 31.79 5.49 6.22
CA TYR A 423 30.96 5.07 7.35
C TYR A 423 30.39 3.67 7.10
N THR A 424 30.01 3.00 8.18
CA THR A 424 29.23 1.75 8.16
C THR A 424 27.83 2.00 8.72
N VAL A 425 26.93 1.05 8.48
CA VAL A 425 25.57 1.05 9.08
C VAL A 425 25.48 -0.12 10.07
N ASP A 426 24.87 0.11 11.24
CA ASP A 426 24.55 -0.95 12.19
C ASP A 426 23.37 -1.79 11.66
N MET A 427 23.68 -2.78 10.82
CA MET A 427 22.71 -3.67 10.21
C MET A 427 22.04 -4.58 11.24
N GLU A 428 22.71 -4.94 12.33
CA GLU A 428 22.11 -5.74 13.41
C GLU A 428 21.02 -4.92 14.14
N GLY A 429 21.31 -3.67 14.49
CA GLY A 429 20.36 -2.74 15.07
C GLY A 429 19.18 -2.45 14.14
N PHE A 430 19.45 -2.21 12.85
CA PHE A 430 18.41 -2.08 11.83
C PHE A 430 17.53 -3.31 11.73
N GLY A 431 18.11 -4.51 11.70
CA GLY A 431 17.40 -5.78 11.68
C GLY A 431 16.47 -5.97 12.88
N LYS A 432 16.91 -5.55 14.08
CA LYS A 432 16.07 -5.58 15.30
C LYS A 432 14.84 -4.65 15.19
N GLU A 433 15.00 -3.44 14.68
CA GLU A 433 13.88 -2.50 14.47
C GLU A 433 12.92 -2.98 13.37
N LEU A 434 13.48 -3.50 12.27
CA LEU A 434 12.70 -4.11 11.20
C LEU A 434 11.91 -5.34 11.70
N GLN A 435 12.53 -6.17 12.56
CA GLN A 435 11.85 -7.32 13.16
C GLN A 435 10.72 -6.88 14.09
N LYS A 436 10.93 -5.85 14.91
CA LYS A 436 9.86 -5.26 15.75
C LYS A 436 8.68 -4.75 14.90
N GLN A 437 8.95 -4.17 13.73
CA GLN A 437 7.91 -3.74 12.79
C GLN A 437 7.18 -4.95 12.19
N LYS A 438 7.94 -5.96 11.72
CA LYS A 438 7.39 -7.22 11.18
C LYS A 438 6.54 -7.95 12.21
N ASP A 439 6.99 -8.03 13.46
CA ASP A 439 6.26 -8.68 14.55
C ASP A 439 4.98 -7.89 14.91
N ARG A 440 5.04 -6.55 14.89
CA ARG A 440 3.84 -5.71 15.00
C ARG A 440 2.86 -5.96 13.85
N ALA A 441 3.34 -6.08 12.62
CA ALA A 441 2.53 -6.37 11.45
C ALA A 441 2.00 -7.83 11.46
N ARG A 442 2.84 -8.82 11.78
CA ARG A 442 2.44 -10.23 11.95
C ARG A 442 1.42 -10.40 13.06
N ASN A 443 1.69 -9.82 14.23
CA ASN A 443 0.76 -9.86 15.37
C ASN A 443 -0.56 -9.12 15.08
N ALA A 444 -0.60 -8.25 14.08
CA ALA A 444 -1.83 -7.62 13.62
C ALA A 444 -2.66 -8.53 12.69
N THR A 445 -2.04 -9.45 11.95
CA THR A 445 -2.65 -10.21 10.85
C THR A 445 -2.51 -11.73 10.96
N ALA A 446 -1.79 -12.28 11.95
CA ALA A 446 -1.63 -13.72 12.10
C ALA A 446 -2.96 -14.39 12.49
N ASN A 447 -3.53 -15.15 11.55
CA ASN A 447 -4.63 -16.05 11.76
C ASN A 447 -4.07 -17.47 11.77
N GLU A 448 -4.33 -18.24 12.83
CA GLU A 448 -4.11 -19.68 12.86
C GLU A 448 -5.39 -20.39 12.44
N PHE A 449 -5.34 -21.07 11.32
CA PHE A 449 -6.48 -21.83 10.79
C PHE A 449 -6.39 -23.28 11.25
N GLY A 450 -7.48 -23.78 11.84
CA GLY A 450 -7.68 -25.22 12.07
C GLY A 450 -8.11 -25.95 10.80
N ASP A 451 -8.07 -27.26 10.84
CA ASP A 451 -8.57 -28.10 9.73
C ASP A 451 -10.10 -28.07 9.63
N TRP A 452 -10.62 -28.33 8.43
CA TRP A 452 -12.05 -28.45 8.19
C TRP A 452 -12.62 -29.75 8.78
N THR A 453 -13.63 -29.63 9.61
CA THR A 453 -14.49 -30.75 10.01
C THR A 453 -15.69 -30.80 9.08
N VAL A 454 -15.87 -31.89 8.35
CA VAL A 454 -16.95 -32.08 7.38
C VAL A 454 -18.11 -32.85 8.05
N TYR A 455 -19.34 -32.35 7.91
CA TYR A 455 -20.56 -32.96 8.41
C TYR A 455 -21.42 -33.55 7.30
N HIS A 456 -21.47 -32.84 6.15
CA HIS A 456 -22.19 -33.29 4.99
C HIS A 456 -21.33 -33.19 3.74
N GLU A 457 -21.29 -34.23 2.93
CA GLU A 457 -20.68 -34.18 1.61
C GLU A 457 -21.60 -33.39 0.67
N GLY A 458 -20.98 -32.50 -0.14
CA GLY A 458 -21.71 -31.69 -1.12
C GLY A 458 -20.94 -30.41 -1.42
N GLU A 459 -21.37 -29.73 -2.47
CA GLU A 459 -20.86 -28.42 -2.86
C GLU A 459 -21.83 -27.32 -2.43
N GLU A 460 -21.35 -26.09 -2.26
CA GLU A 460 -22.20 -24.91 -2.12
C GLU A 460 -22.97 -24.69 -3.43
N GLU A 461 -24.32 -24.87 -3.41
CA GLU A 461 -25.11 -24.82 -4.62
C GLU A 461 -25.23 -23.39 -5.20
N ALA A 462 -25.58 -22.40 -4.40
CA ALA A 462 -25.74 -21.04 -4.91
C ALA A 462 -25.91 -19.98 -3.80
N PHE A 463 -25.55 -18.76 -4.14
CA PHE A 463 -25.98 -17.55 -3.43
C PHE A 463 -27.42 -17.20 -3.83
N LEU A 464 -28.35 -17.23 -2.87
CA LEU A 464 -29.77 -16.92 -3.07
C LEU A 464 -30.21 -15.56 -2.51
N GLY A 465 -29.24 -14.77 -2.01
CA GLY A 465 -29.51 -13.52 -1.31
C GLY A 465 -29.83 -12.31 -2.18
N TYR A 466 -29.96 -12.45 -3.51
CA TYR A 466 -30.53 -11.40 -4.36
C TYR A 466 -32.06 -11.25 -4.16
N ASP A 467 -32.72 -12.37 -3.86
CA ASP A 467 -34.18 -12.44 -3.78
C ASP A 467 -34.67 -12.77 -2.36
N ASN A 468 -33.82 -13.39 -1.52
CA ASN A 468 -34.20 -13.88 -0.20
C ASN A 468 -33.32 -13.29 0.88
N PHE A 469 -33.92 -12.88 2.00
CA PHE A 469 -33.24 -12.48 3.22
C PHE A 469 -33.24 -13.57 4.28
N GLU A 470 -34.05 -14.61 4.08
CA GLU A 470 -34.23 -15.76 4.97
C GLU A 470 -34.29 -17.02 4.13
N LEU A 471 -33.63 -18.09 4.58
CA LEU A 471 -33.70 -19.42 3.99
C LEU A 471 -33.83 -20.48 5.07
N ASP A 472 -34.80 -21.37 4.93
CA ASP A 472 -35.05 -22.50 5.81
C ASP A 472 -34.45 -23.80 5.28
N GLY A 473 -34.19 -24.77 6.19
CA GLY A 473 -33.76 -26.12 5.86
C GLY A 473 -32.37 -26.17 5.20
N VAL A 474 -31.47 -25.28 5.58
CA VAL A 474 -30.11 -25.19 5.10
C VAL A 474 -29.22 -26.15 5.88
N ARG A 475 -28.30 -26.87 5.25
CA ARG A 475 -27.38 -27.82 5.89
C ARG A 475 -25.97 -27.21 6.03
N LEU A 476 -25.36 -27.43 7.21
CA LEU A 476 -23.97 -27.12 7.43
C LEU A 476 -23.08 -28.19 6.79
N LEU A 477 -22.32 -27.83 5.77
CA LEU A 477 -21.40 -28.74 5.08
C LEU A 477 -20.15 -28.98 5.92
N LYS A 478 -19.47 -27.93 6.33
CA LYS A 478 -18.21 -28.00 7.07
C LYS A 478 -17.96 -26.77 7.96
N GLN A 479 -17.12 -26.97 8.98
CA GLN A 479 -16.68 -25.88 9.85
C GLN A 479 -15.18 -25.97 10.18
N ARG A 480 -14.57 -24.85 10.52
CA ARG A 480 -13.22 -24.80 11.13
C ARG A 480 -13.11 -23.65 12.14
N THR A 481 -12.11 -23.82 13.03
CA THR A 481 -11.76 -22.78 14.02
C THR A 481 -10.67 -21.88 13.47
N VAL A 482 -10.78 -20.57 13.71
CA VAL A 482 -9.75 -19.59 13.39
C VAL A 482 -9.37 -18.83 14.66
N LYS A 483 -8.10 -18.88 15.03
CA LYS A 483 -7.55 -18.10 16.15
C LYS A 483 -6.89 -16.85 15.62
N GLN A 484 -7.36 -15.71 16.10
CA GLN A 484 -6.78 -14.40 15.79
C GLN A 484 -6.43 -13.69 17.10
N LYS A 485 -5.15 -13.59 17.45
CA LYS A 485 -4.69 -13.05 18.74
C LYS A 485 -5.38 -13.77 19.92
N ASN A 486 -6.23 -13.05 20.66
CA ASN A 486 -6.95 -13.55 21.82
C ASN A 486 -8.43 -13.88 21.52
N LYS A 487 -8.82 -13.89 20.25
CA LYS A 487 -10.19 -14.24 19.81
C LYS A 487 -10.16 -15.54 19.02
N THR A 488 -11.04 -16.46 19.41
CA THR A 488 -11.39 -17.61 18.62
C THR A 488 -12.66 -17.29 17.86
N MET A 489 -12.65 -17.48 16.53
CA MET A 489 -13.80 -17.33 15.64
C MET A 489 -14.04 -18.66 14.95
N PHE A 490 -15.23 -18.85 14.47
CA PHE A 490 -15.63 -20.09 13.82
C PHE A 490 -16.09 -19.78 12.39
N GLN A 491 -15.64 -20.57 11.45
CA GLN A 491 -15.99 -20.46 10.05
C GLN A 491 -16.90 -21.60 9.67
N LEU A 492 -18.07 -21.27 9.12
CA LEU A 492 -19.12 -22.20 8.74
C LEU A 492 -19.37 -22.09 7.23
N VAL A 493 -19.53 -23.22 6.56
CA VAL A 493 -19.89 -23.30 5.13
C VAL A 493 -21.17 -24.09 5.01
N PHE A 494 -22.18 -23.53 4.34
CA PHE A 494 -23.49 -24.13 4.13
C PHE A 494 -23.68 -24.54 2.68
N ASP A 495 -24.65 -25.44 2.43
CA ASP A 495 -25.00 -25.89 1.08
C ASP A 495 -25.60 -24.76 0.22
N ARG A 496 -26.28 -23.79 0.81
CA ARG A 496 -26.84 -22.60 0.18
C ARG A 496 -26.94 -21.46 1.18
N THR A 497 -26.97 -20.22 0.70
CA THR A 497 -26.97 -19.07 1.61
C THR A 497 -27.68 -17.83 1.07
N PRO A 498 -28.39 -17.06 1.94
CA PRO A 498 -28.86 -15.71 1.62
C PRO A 498 -27.82 -14.63 1.95
N PHE A 499 -26.71 -14.99 2.61
CA PHE A 499 -25.67 -14.05 3.05
C PHE A 499 -24.73 -13.70 1.90
N TYR A 500 -24.61 -12.43 1.60
CA TYR A 500 -23.62 -11.92 0.63
C TYR A 500 -22.22 -11.97 1.24
N ALA A 501 -21.30 -12.63 0.58
CA ALA A 501 -19.90 -12.66 0.96
C ALA A 501 -19.18 -11.41 0.46
N GLU A 502 -18.27 -10.87 1.28
CA GLU A 502 -17.45 -9.69 0.93
C GLU A 502 -16.75 -9.89 -0.42
N MET A 503 -17.11 -9.06 -1.39
CA MET A 503 -16.58 -9.11 -2.75
C MET A 503 -16.86 -7.78 -3.48
N GLY A 504 -15.97 -7.39 -4.43
CA GLY A 504 -16.18 -6.21 -5.28
C GLY A 504 -16.25 -4.88 -4.51
N GLY A 505 -15.70 -4.83 -3.30
CA GLY A 505 -15.75 -3.66 -2.41
C GLY A 505 -16.98 -3.59 -1.51
N GLN A 506 -18.02 -4.41 -1.74
CA GLN A 506 -19.15 -4.51 -0.83
C GLN A 506 -18.79 -5.39 0.37
N VAL A 507 -19.05 -4.91 1.60
CA VAL A 507 -18.84 -5.68 2.83
C VAL A 507 -19.78 -6.87 2.91
N GLY A 508 -19.33 -7.93 3.59
CA GLY A 508 -20.14 -9.11 3.85
C GLY A 508 -21.33 -8.85 4.77
N ASP A 509 -22.34 -9.70 4.67
CA ASP A 509 -23.49 -9.62 5.53
C ASP A 509 -23.26 -10.13 6.94
N THR A 510 -24.07 -9.62 7.84
CA THR A 510 -24.25 -10.09 9.20
C THR A 510 -25.69 -10.60 9.39
N GLY A 511 -25.92 -11.33 10.46
CA GLY A 511 -27.26 -11.84 10.78
C GLY A 511 -27.22 -12.94 11.82
N VAL A 512 -28.15 -13.87 11.73
CA VAL A 512 -28.26 -15.01 12.65
C VAL A 512 -28.55 -16.29 11.90
N ILE A 513 -28.08 -17.40 12.43
CA ILE A 513 -28.54 -18.73 12.05
C ILE A 513 -29.31 -19.32 13.23
N VAL A 514 -30.40 -20.01 12.93
CA VAL A 514 -31.28 -20.63 13.91
C VAL A 514 -31.36 -22.12 13.63
N SER A 515 -30.98 -22.95 14.59
CA SER A 515 -31.11 -24.43 14.45
C SER A 515 -32.55 -24.90 14.58
N GLU A 516 -32.84 -26.13 14.23
CA GLU A 516 -34.15 -26.75 14.47
C GLU A 516 -34.51 -26.76 15.98
N SER A 517 -33.53 -26.92 16.86
CA SER A 517 -33.71 -26.87 18.30
C SER A 517 -33.98 -25.44 18.85
N GLY A 518 -33.95 -24.41 18.00
CA GLY A 518 -34.16 -23.00 18.33
C GLY A 518 -32.94 -22.30 18.86
N GLU A 519 -31.76 -22.88 18.72
CA GLU A 519 -30.47 -22.19 19.08
C GLU A 519 -30.16 -21.09 18.09
N GLU A 520 -30.00 -19.86 18.56
CA GLU A 520 -29.58 -18.72 17.74
C GLU A 520 -28.06 -18.47 17.85
N ILE A 521 -27.38 -18.33 16.70
CA ILE A 521 -25.96 -18.05 16.58
C ILE A 521 -25.74 -16.85 15.68
N LYS A 522 -25.00 -15.87 16.13
CA LYS A 522 -24.68 -14.66 15.37
C LYS A 522 -23.64 -14.93 14.29
N ILE A 523 -23.91 -14.46 13.11
CA ILE A 523 -22.95 -14.32 12.00
C ILE A 523 -22.42 -12.90 12.04
N LEU A 524 -21.11 -12.80 12.33
CA LEU A 524 -20.40 -11.54 12.53
C LEU A 524 -19.95 -10.90 11.22
N ASN A 525 -19.69 -11.73 10.20
CA ASN A 525 -19.33 -11.33 8.84
C ASN A 525 -19.48 -12.54 7.90
N THR A 526 -19.53 -12.27 6.60
CA THR A 526 -19.50 -13.29 5.56
C THR A 526 -18.42 -12.92 4.55
N ILE A 527 -17.48 -13.82 4.31
CA ILE A 527 -16.33 -13.60 3.42
C ILE A 527 -16.30 -14.63 2.30
N LYS A 528 -15.60 -14.31 1.22
CA LYS A 528 -15.30 -15.25 0.14
C LYS A 528 -13.85 -15.73 0.31
N GLU A 529 -13.66 -17.05 0.34
CA GLU A 529 -12.36 -17.68 0.24
C GLU A 529 -12.36 -18.53 -1.02
N ASN A 530 -11.70 -18.06 -2.06
CA ASN A 530 -11.80 -18.62 -3.40
C ASN A 530 -13.28 -18.71 -3.85
N ASN A 531 -13.83 -19.91 -4.02
CA ASN A 531 -15.22 -20.10 -4.41
C ASN A 531 -16.17 -20.37 -3.23
N LEU A 532 -15.66 -20.54 -2.00
CA LEU A 532 -16.47 -20.83 -0.82
C LEU A 532 -17.02 -19.57 -0.17
N THR A 533 -18.30 -19.58 0.17
CA THR A 533 -18.91 -18.56 1.05
C THR A 533 -18.75 -18.99 2.51
N ILE A 534 -17.98 -18.21 3.27
CA ILE A 534 -17.63 -18.52 4.65
C ILE A 534 -18.36 -17.58 5.59
N HIS A 535 -19.18 -18.14 6.48
CA HIS A 535 -19.88 -17.40 7.53
C HIS A 535 -19.03 -17.39 8.80
N ILE A 536 -18.64 -16.22 9.27
CA ILE A 536 -17.88 -16.05 10.52
C ILE A 536 -18.85 -15.98 11.69
N ALA A 537 -18.90 -17.05 12.47
CA ALA A 537 -19.80 -17.18 13.61
C ALA A 537 -19.09 -16.88 14.94
N GLU A 538 -19.87 -16.46 15.94
CA GLU A 538 -19.36 -16.25 17.30
C GLU A 538 -19.06 -17.56 18.05
N ARG A 539 -19.75 -18.65 17.66
CA ARG A 539 -19.58 -19.99 18.24
C ARG A 539 -20.04 -21.07 17.23
N ILE A 540 -19.70 -22.33 17.50
CA ILE A 540 -20.17 -23.48 16.74
C ILE A 540 -21.58 -23.85 17.23
N PRO A 541 -22.50 -24.31 16.34
CA PRO A 541 -23.77 -24.91 16.73
C PRO A 541 -23.57 -26.11 17.66
N ALA A 542 -24.48 -26.29 18.63
CA ALA A 542 -24.45 -27.45 19.54
C ALA A 542 -24.63 -28.76 18.78
N CYS A 543 -25.47 -28.78 17.72
CA CYS A 543 -25.60 -29.88 16.80
C CYS A 543 -25.38 -29.39 15.38
N CYS A 544 -24.32 -29.87 14.72
CA CYS A 544 -23.93 -29.46 13.37
C CYS A 544 -24.65 -30.29 12.26
N GLU A 545 -25.33 -31.37 12.63
CA GLU A 545 -26.04 -32.25 11.69
C GLU A 545 -27.52 -31.85 11.49
N GLU A 546 -27.99 -30.84 12.29
CA GLU A 546 -29.36 -30.30 12.13
C GLU A 546 -29.45 -29.42 10.88
N THR A 547 -30.68 -29.12 10.46
CA THR A 547 -30.90 -28.05 9.48
C THR A 547 -31.04 -26.69 10.16
N PHE A 548 -30.75 -25.65 9.42
CA PHE A 548 -30.71 -24.26 9.94
C PHE A 548 -31.63 -23.35 9.12
N THR A 549 -32.20 -22.36 9.81
CA THR A 549 -32.77 -21.18 9.16
C THR A 549 -31.74 -20.07 9.20
N LEU A 550 -31.34 -19.57 8.05
CA LEU A 550 -30.38 -18.47 7.86
C LEU A 550 -31.14 -17.14 7.67
N LYS A 551 -30.86 -16.13 8.53
CA LYS A 551 -31.54 -14.82 8.51
C LYS A 551 -30.51 -13.68 8.42
N VAL A 552 -30.56 -12.94 7.33
CA VAL A 552 -29.71 -11.74 7.11
C VAL A 552 -30.23 -10.56 7.94
N ASP A 553 -29.34 -9.72 8.46
CA ASP A 553 -29.69 -8.40 9.00
C ASP A 553 -30.20 -7.50 7.86
N VAL A 554 -31.51 -7.43 7.74
CA VAL A 554 -32.20 -6.77 6.64
C VAL A 554 -31.95 -5.27 6.65
N GLU A 555 -31.97 -4.63 7.83
CA GLU A 555 -31.77 -3.18 7.94
C GLU A 555 -30.37 -2.80 7.44
N ARG A 556 -29.36 -3.50 7.93
CA ARG A 556 -27.98 -3.30 7.48
C ARG A 556 -27.81 -3.58 5.99
N ARG A 557 -28.38 -4.66 5.46
CA ARG A 557 -28.34 -4.99 4.02
C ARG A 557 -28.97 -3.91 3.17
N LEU A 558 -30.11 -3.34 3.56
CA LEU A 558 -30.78 -2.28 2.81
C LEU A 558 -29.92 -1.01 2.74
N LYS A 559 -29.25 -0.64 3.82
CA LYS A 559 -28.28 0.48 3.83
C LYS A 559 -27.12 0.23 2.84
N ILE A 560 -26.58 -0.99 2.86
CA ILE A 560 -25.49 -1.39 1.93
C ILE A 560 -25.97 -1.36 0.48
N THR A 561 -27.18 -1.87 0.17
CA THR A 561 -27.72 -1.85 -1.21
C THR A 561 -27.95 -0.45 -1.73
N ALA A 562 -28.38 0.49 -0.87
CA ALA A 562 -28.52 1.90 -1.20
C ALA A 562 -27.17 2.53 -1.56
N ASN A 563 -26.17 2.32 -0.70
CA ASN A 563 -24.80 2.80 -0.94
C ASN A 563 -24.17 2.16 -2.19
N HIS A 564 -24.41 0.87 -2.44
CA HIS A 564 -23.87 0.20 -3.63
C HIS A 564 -24.50 0.75 -4.91
N THR A 565 -25.81 0.92 -4.92
CA THR A 565 -26.51 1.52 -6.07
C THR A 565 -26.06 2.96 -6.29
N ALA A 566 -25.87 3.75 -5.21
CA ALA A 566 -25.33 5.10 -5.31
C ALA A 566 -23.90 5.13 -5.87
N THR A 567 -23.09 4.08 -5.62
CA THR A 567 -21.73 3.96 -6.20
C THR A 567 -21.80 3.89 -7.73
N HIS A 568 -22.70 3.11 -8.30
CA HIS A 568 -22.92 3.03 -9.75
C HIS A 568 -23.39 4.38 -10.33
N LEU A 569 -24.34 5.04 -9.67
CA LEU A 569 -24.81 6.36 -10.11
C LEU A 569 -23.69 7.42 -10.01
N LEU A 570 -22.79 7.29 -9.03
CA LEU A 570 -21.62 8.16 -8.88
C LEU A 570 -20.61 7.94 -10.01
N ASP A 571 -20.27 6.67 -10.35
CA ASP A 571 -19.37 6.40 -11.49
C ASP A 571 -19.93 6.98 -12.79
N PHE A 572 -21.21 6.74 -13.06
CA PHE A 572 -21.91 7.29 -14.21
C PHE A 572 -21.83 8.84 -14.24
N ALA A 573 -22.14 9.50 -13.12
CA ALA A 573 -22.10 10.96 -13.03
C ALA A 573 -20.69 11.54 -13.17
N LEU A 574 -19.67 10.88 -12.60
CA LEU A 574 -18.28 11.29 -12.74
C LEU A 574 -17.82 11.21 -14.21
N ARG A 575 -18.16 10.15 -14.93
CA ARG A 575 -17.87 10.00 -16.37
C ARG A 575 -18.55 11.06 -17.22
N GLU A 576 -19.78 11.42 -16.87
CA GLU A 576 -20.53 12.45 -17.56
C GLU A 576 -19.95 13.86 -17.33
N VAL A 577 -19.51 14.16 -16.11
CA VAL A 577 -19.03 15.50 -15.71
C VAL A 577 -17.53 15.68 -15.99
N LEU A 578 -16.69 14.67 -15.69
CA LEU A 578 -15.23 14.77 -15.78
C LEU A 578 -14.66 14.14 -17.04
N GLY A 579 -15.42 13.25 -17.71
CA GLY A 579 -15.00 12.60 -18.94
C GLY A 579 -14.85 11.08 -18.84
N THR A 580 -14.77 10.44 -20.02
CA THR A 580 -14.77 8.98 -20.17
C THR A 580 -13.48 8.28 -19.69
N HIS A 581 -12.44 9.04 -19.31
CA HIS A 581 -11.20 8.52 -18.72
C HIS A 581 -11.36 8.07 -17.25
N ILE A 582 -12.50 8.37 -16.65
CA ILE A 582 -12.83 7.90 -15.30
C ILE A 582 -12.98 6.38 -15.32
N GLU A 583 -12.20 5.71 -14.48
CA GLU A 583 -12.27 4.26 -14.25
C GLU A 583 -12.18 3.98 -12.77
N GLN A 584 -12.99 3.07 -12.28
CA GLN A 584 -12.89 2.61 -10.89
C GLN A 584 -11.54 1.93 -10.63
N LYS A 585 -10.83 2.39 -9.60
CA LYS A 585 -9.56 1.83 -9.13
C LYS A 585 -9.67 1.12 -7.78
N GLY A 586 -10.73 1.39 -7.05
CA GLY A 586 -11.09 0.74 -5.79
C GLY A 586 -12.47 1.16 -5.34
N SER A 587 -13.07 0.36 -4.48
CA SER A 587 -14.36 0.64 -3.89
C SER A 587 -14.43 0.07 -2.47
N PHE A 588 -15.23 0.70 -1.63
CA PHE A 588 -15.67 0.18 -0.34
C PHE A 588 -17.12 0.58 -0.15
N VAL A 589 -17.99 -0.39 0.10
CA VAL A 589 -19.43 -0.15 0.26
C VAL A 589 -19.87 -0.78 1.59
N GLY A 590 -20.04 0.06 2.60
CA GLY A 590 -20.53 -0.28 3.93
C GLY A 590 -21.95 0.19 4.16
N PRO A 591 -22.54 -0.05 5.35
CA PRO A 591 -23.87 0.44 5.71
C PRO A 591 -23.91 1.95 5.97
N ASP A 592 -22.82 2.53 6.53
CA ASP A 592 -22.79 3.91 7.01
C ASP A 592 -22.27 4.88 5.95
N TYR A 593 -21.36 4.44 5.09
CA TYR A 593 -20.74 5.23 4.02
C TYR A 593 -20.18 4.31 2.93
N PHE A 594 -19.81 4.90 1.82
CA PHE A 594 -19.05 4.24 0.78
C PHE A 594 -17.88 5.11 0.27
N ARG A 595 -16.90 4.48 -0.33
CA ARG A 595 -15.75 5.11 -0.97
C ARG A 595 -15.62 4.65 -2.39
N PHE A 596 -15.30 5.59 -3.27
CA PHE A 596 -15.07 5.34 -4.68
C PHE A 596 -13.72 5.94 -5.08
N ASP A 597 -12.80 5.08 -5.47
CA ASP A 597 -11.46 5.45 -5.94
C ASP A 597 -11.46 5.40 -7.46
N PHE A 598 -11.05 6.47 -8.11
CA PHE A 598 -11.14 6.59 -9.57
C PHE A 598 -9.92 7.28 -10.17
N SER A 599 -9.65 6.97 -11.46
CA SER A 599 -8.57 7.61 -12.23
C SER A 599 -8.91 9.06 -12.55
N HIS A 600 -8.14 10.01 -11.99
CA HIS A 600 -8.22 11.42 -12.37
C HIS A 600 -6.96 12.17 -11.93
N PHE A 601 -6.37 12.96 -12.81
CA PHE A 601 -5.05 13.57 -12.61
C PHE A 601 -5.06 14.92 -11.91
N ALA A 602 -6.23 15.58 -11.83
CA ALA A 602 -6.41 16.87 -11.19
C ALA A 602 -7.26 16.76 -9.92
N LYS A 603 -7.17 17.76 -9.05
CA LYS A 603 -8.14 17.92 -7.97
C LYS A 603 -9.52 18.22 -8.58
N VAL A 604 -10.55 17.50 -8.17
CA VAL A 604 -11.93 17.82 -8.56
C VAL A 604 -12.34 19.10 -7.85
N THR A 605 -12.84 20.07 -8.62
CA THR A 605 -13.25 21.36 -8.08
C THR A 605 -14.59 21.26 -7.33
N ASP A 606 -14.83 22.17 -6.39
CA ASP A 606 -16.10 22.22 -5.65
C ASP A 606 -17.32 22.42 -6.58
N GLU A 607 -17.14 23.05 -7.73
CA GLU A 607 -18.18 23.21 -8.74
C GLU A 607 -18.47 21.88 -9.46
N GLU A 608 -17.45 21.13 -9.82
CA GLU A 608 -17.58 19.80 -10.44
C GLU A 608 -18.21 18.81 -9.45
N LEU A 609 -17.75 18.80 -8.18
CA LEU A 609 -18.35 17.96 -7.13
C LEU A 609 -19.84 18.26 -6.96
N ARG A 610 -20.24 19.53 -6.94
CA ARG A 610 -21.66 19.91 -6.89
C ARG A 610 -22.44 19.43 -8.12
N LYS A 611 -21.87 19.52 -9.32
CA LYS A 611 -22.51 19.00 -10.54
C LYS A 611 -22.72 17.49 -10.46
N VAL A 612 -21.71 16.75 -9.99
CA VAL A 612 -21.76 15.28 -9.78
C VAL A 612 -22.85 14.95 -8.75
N GLU A 613 -22.83 15.58 -7.58
CA GLU A 613 -23.82 15.36 -6.51
C GLU A 613 -25.25 15.66 -6.98
N HIS A 614 -25.46 16.77 -7.65
CA HIS A 614 -26.78 17.13 -8.22
C HIS A 614 -27.21 16.11 -9.28
N ARG A 615 -26.28 15.59 -10.08
CA ARG A 615 -26.58 14.60 -11.11
C ARG A 615 -27.03 13.28 -10.48
N VAL A 616 -26.29 12.77 -9.48
CA VAL A 616 -26.66 11.57 -8.73
C VAL A 616 -28.04 11.73 -8.10
N ASN A 617 -28.28 12.83 -7.37
CA ASN A 617 -29.58 13.10 -6.75
C ASN A 617 -30.73 13.26 -7.77
N ARG A 618 -30.44 13.69 -9.01
CA ARG A 618 -31.43 13.69 -10.09
C ARG A 618 -31.81 12.28 -10.53
N LEU A 619 -30.81 11.38 -10.65
CA LEU A 619 -31.01 9.96 -10.99
C LEU A 619 -31.79 9.23 -9.88
N ILE A 620 -31.51 9.56 -8.62
CA ILE A 620 -32.27 9.05 -7.47
C ILE A 620 -33.74 9.45 -7.56
N ARG A 621 -34.03 10.74 -7.78
CA ARG A 621 -35.40 11.25 -7.89
C ARG A 621 -36.18 10.76 -9.12
N ALA A 622 -35.45 10.28 -10.14
CA ALA A 622 -36.08 9.67 -11.32
C ALA A 622 -36.71 8.29 -11.04
N ASP A 623 -36.33 7.71 -9.90
CA ASP A 623 -36.83 6.42 -9.40
C ASP A 623 -36.78 5.27 -10.44
N TYR A 624 -35.65 5.15 -11.14
CA TYR A 624 -35.44 4.08 -12.11
C TYR A 624 -35.51 2.71 -11.42
N PRO A 625 -36.30 1.76 -11.93
CA PRO A 625 -36.32 0.42 -11.39
C PRO A 625 -35.00 -0.32 -11.68
N LEU A 626 -34.67 -1.31 -10.85
CA LEU A 626 -33.61 -2.25 -11.12
C LEU A 626 -33.97 -3.13 -12.32
N GLU A 627 -33.22 -3.00 -13.41
CA GLU A 627 -33.22 -3.95 -14.50
C GLU A 627 -31.95 -4.83 -14.37
N GLU A 628 -32.13 -6.14 -14.23
CA GLU A 628 -30.99 -7.07 -14.13
C GLU A 628 -31.07 -8.22 -15.11
N LYS A 629 -29.93 -8.62 -15.66
CA LYS A 629 -29.78 -9.84 -16.46
C LYS A 629 -28.66 -10.68 -15.82
N ARG A 630 -29.03 -11.82 -15.20
CA ARG A 630 -28.11 -12.64 -14.36
C ARG A 630 -27.21 -13.56 -15.16
N ASP A 631 -27.57 -13.91 -16.39
CA ASP A 631 -26.92 -14.92 -17.21
C ASP A 631 -26.50 -14.38 -18.58
N ALA A 632 -26.11 -13.11 -18.68
CA ALA A 632 -25.64 -12.52 -19.93
C ALA A 632 -24.28 -13.11 -20.32
N THR A 633 -24.04 -13.31 -21.60
CA THR A 633 -22.69 -13.53 -22.10
C THR A 633 -21.92 -12.20 -22.12
N MET A 634 -20.59 -12.25 -22.14
CA MET A 634 -19.78 -11.03 -22.19
C MET A 634 -20.09 -10.20 -23.45
N ASP A 635 -20.41 -10.83 -24.57
CA ASP A 635 -20.73 -10.14 -25.83
C ASP A 635 -22.11 -9.47 -25.76
N GLU A 636 -23.10 -10.11 -25.15
CA GLU A 636 -24.40 -9.50 -24.89
C GLU A 636 -24.26 -8.29 -23.95
N ALA A 637 -23.47 -8.42 -22.89
CA ALA A 637 -23.24 -7.34 -21.94
C ALA A 637 -22.55 -6.13 -22.61
N LYS A 638 -21.56 -6.37 -23.45
CA LYS A 638 -20.91 -5.32 -24.28
C LYS A 638 -21.89 -4.66 -25.26
N ALA A 639 -22.77 -5.48 -25.90
CA ALA A 639 -23.77 -4.95 -26.82
C ALA A 639 -24.82 -4.07 -26.11
N MET A 640 -25.08 -4.33 -24.81
CA MET A 640 -25.92 -3.49 -23.96
C MET A 640 -25.20 -2.19 -23.50
N GLY A 641 -23.91 -2.04 -23.77
CA GLY A 641 -23.11 -0.90 -23.31
C GLY A 641 -22.64 -1.04 -21.85
N ALA A 642 -22.65 -2.23 -21.28
CA ALA A 642 -22.25 -2.44 -19.89
C ALA A 642 -20.75 -2.15 -19.67
N ILE A 643 -20.47 -1.38 -18.64
CA ILE A 643 -19.12 -1.10 -18.18
C ILE A 643 -18.63 -2.31 -17.38
N ALA A 644 -17.49 -2.86 -17.77
CA ALA A 644 -16.81 -3.92 -17.04
C ALA A 644 -15.70 -3.31 -16.19
N LEU A 645 -15.59 -3.73 -14.93
CA LEU A 645 -14.46 -3.34 -14.08
C LEU A 645 -13.17 -3.96 -14.63
N PHE A 646 -12.15 -3.13 -14.75
CA PHE A 646 -10.86 -3.58 -15.25
C PHE A 646 -10.13 -4.46 -14.23
N GLY A 647 -9.52 -5.57 -14.70
CA GLY A 647 -8.75 -6.49 -13.86
C GLY A 647 -9.60 -7.52 -13.09
N GLU A 648 -10.91 -7.62 -13.34
CA GLU A 648 -11.73 -8.73 -12.85
C GLU A 648 -11.86 -9.82 -13.90
N LYS A 649 -11.68 -11.09 -13.46
CA LYS A 649 -11.97 -12.25 -14.30
C LYS A 649 -13.47 -12.53 -14.22
N TYR A 650 -14.16 -12.24 -15.29
CA TYR A 650 -15.55 -12.62 -15.43
C TYR A 650 -15.64 -14.05 -15.96
N GLY A 651 -16.58 -14.84 -15.42
CA GLY A 651 -16.90 -16.17 -15.96
C GLY A 651 -17.55 -16.08 -17.34
N ASP A 652 -17.94 -17.25 -17.88
CA ASP A 652 -18.66 -17.33 -19.17
C ASP A 652 -20.00 -16.58 -19.14
N LYS A 653 -20.59 -16.45 -17.95
CA LYS A 653 -21.81 -15.71 -17.68
C LYS A 653 -21.55 -14.58 -16.71
N VAL A 654 -22.14 -13.42 -16.98
CA VAL A 654 -22.01 -12.21 -16.18
C VAL A 654 -23.37 -11.65 -15.81
N ARG A 655 -23.42 -10.96 -14.67
CA ARG A 655 -24.64 -10.24 -14.23
C ARG A 655 -24.54 -8.78 -14.65
N VAL A 656 -25.52 -8.30 -15.42
CA VAL A 656 -25.66 -6.91 -15.84
C VAL A 656 -26.68 -6.22 -14.95
N ILE A 657 -26.30 -5.07 -14.39
CA ILE A 657 -27.14 -4.19 -13.58
C ILE A 657 -27.39 -2.90 -14.35
N LYS A 658 -28.65 -2.48 -14.43
CA LYS A 658 -29.03 -1.27 -15.15
C LYS A 658 -30.00 -0.44 -14.33
N PHE A 659 -29.72 0.86 -14.25
CA PHE A 659 -30.60 1.92 -13.71
C PHE A 659 -30.63 3.10 -14.69
N GLY A 660 -31.67 3.14 -15.53
CA GLY A 660 -31.72 4.14 -16.61
C GLY A 660 -30.55 4.01 -17.59
N ASP A 661 -29.67 4.99 -17.64
CA ASP A 661 -28.48 4.99 -18.52
C ASP A 661 -27.22 4.43 -17.85
N SER A 662 -27.21 4.17 -16.54
CA SER A 662 -26.12 3.51 -15.84
C SER A 662 -26.23 2.01 -16.03
N ILE A 663 -25.23 1.39 -16.70
CA ILE A 663 -25.20 -0.03 -17.03
C ILE A 663 -23.82 -0.59 -16.69
N GLU A 664 -23.75 -1.55 -15.76
CA GLU A 664 -22.49 -2.09 -15.27
C GLU A 664 -22.55 -3.60 -15.03
N LEU A 665 -21.40 -4.29 -15.11
CA LEU A 665 -21.23 -5.65 -14.65
C LEU A 665 -21.03 -5.64 -13.13
N CYS A 666 -21.95 -6.25 -12.39
CA CYS A 666 -21.85 -6.25 -10.94
C CYS A 666 -22.49 -7.49 -10.29
N GLY A 667 -21.70 -8.15 -9.40
CA GLY A 667 -22.15 -9.24 -8.56
C GLY A 667 -22.74 -8.79 -7.21
N GLY A 668 -22.76 -7.50 -6.90
CA GLY A 668 -23.22 -6.99 -5.62
C GLY A 668 -24.74 -6.92 -5.46
N THR A 669 -25.19 -6.55 -4.26
CA THR A 669 -26.62 -6.38 -3.98
C THR A 669 -27.06 -4.94 -4.22
N HIS A 670 -28.22 -4.73 -4.83
CA HIS A 670 -28.72 -3.40 -5.24
C HIS A 670 -30.14 -3.11 -4.74
N ALA A 671 -30.45 -1.82 -4.61
CA ALA A 671 -31.78 -1.35 -4.31
C ALA A 671 -32.75 -1.71 -5.46
N LYS A 672 -34.01 -1.93 -5.15
CA LYS A 672 -35.03 -2.30 -6.16
C LYS A 672 -35.36 -1.14 -7.10
N SER A 673 -35.10 0.10 -6.67
CA SER A 673 -35.16 1.30 -7.52
C SER A 673 -34.24 2.37 -6.95
N THR A 674 -33.86 3.36 -7.79
CA THR A 674 -32.98 4.45 -7.37
C THR A 674 -33.61 5.35 -6.30
N GLY A 675 -34.93 5.50 -6.27
CA GLY A 675 -35.64 6.26 -5.24
C GLY A 675 -35.48 5.70 -3.82
N ARG A 676 -35.18 4.40 -3.68
CA ARG A 676 -34.90 3.75 -2.39
C ARG A 676 -33.57 4.16 -1.76
N ILE A 677 -32.70 4.85 -2.49
CA ILE A 677 -31.42 5.35 -1.98
C ILE A 677 -31.63 6.50 -0.99
N GLY A 678 -32.69 7.30 -1.17
CA GLY A 678 -32.92 8.51 -0.41
C GLY A 678 -32.07 9.68 -0.92
N PHE A 679 -31.47 10.45 -0.01
CA PHE A 679 -30.59 11.55 -0.36
C PHE A 679 -29.13 11.10 -0.41
N PHE A 680 -28.39 11.59 -1.41
CA PHE A 680 -26.96 11.33 -1.58
C PHE A 680 -26.16 12.60 -1.31
N ASN A 681 -25.07 12.48 -0.54
CA ASN A 681 -24.17 13.59 -0.24
C ASN A 681 -22.69 13.15 -0.29
N ILE A 682 -21.87 13.97 -0.96
CA ILE A 682 -20.40 13.80 -0.98
C ILE A 682 -19.82 14.41 0.31
N VAL A 683 -19.13 13.60 1.10
CA VAL A 683 -18.51 14.01 2.37
C VAL A 683 -17.11 14.58 2.14
N SER A 684 -16.30 13.91 1.31
CA SER A 684 -14.92 14.32 1.06
C SER A 684 -14.43 13.92 -0.33
N GLU A 685 -13.45 14.67 -0.83
CA GLU A 685 -12.67 14.36 -2.02
C GLU A 685 -11.19 14.55 -1.72
N SER A 686 -10.34 13.54 -2.06
CA SER A 686 -8.91 13.56 -1.76
C SER A 686 -8.09 12.77 -2.77
N ALA A 687 -6.79 13.06 -2.86
CA ALA A 687 -5.83 12.22 -3.57
C ALA A 687 -5.38 11.06 -2.67
N ILE A 688 -5.34 9.84 -3.18
CA ILE A 688 -4.84 8.67 -2.45
C ILE A 688 -3.58 8.08 -3.07
N ALA A 689 -3.41 8.26 -4.35
CA ALA A 689 -2.22 7.88 -5.10
C ALA A 689 -2.06 8.81 -6.30
N ALA A 690 -0.94 8.72 -6.98
CA ALA A 690 -0.72 9.44 -8.22
C ALA A 690 -1.79 9.10 -9.26
N GLY A 691 -2.47 10.12 -9.78
CA GLY A 691 -3.55 9.95 -10.75
C GLY A 691 -4.80 9.22 -10.24
N VAL A 692 -4.94 9.04 -8.91
CA VAL A 692 -6.11 8.40 -8.30
C VAL A 692 -6.72 9.29 -7.23
N ARG A 693 -7.99 9.59 -7.41
CA ARG A 693 -8.80 10.40 -6.49
C ARG A 693 -9.78 9.50 -5.76
N ARG A 694 -10.13 9.88 -4.54
CA ARG A 694 -11.13 9.22 -3.70
C ARG A 694 -12.28 10.17 -3.40
N ILE A 695 -13.48 9.69 -3.58
CA ILE A 695 -14.69 10.30 -3.04
C ILE A 695 -15.20 9.40 -1.91
N GLU A 696 -15.55 10.03 -0.78
CA GLU A 696 -16.34 9.42 0.29
C GLU A 696 -17.72 10.05 0.28
N ALA A 697 -18.75 9.20 0.33
CA ALA A 697 -20.13 9.66 0.25
C ALA A 697 -21.06 8.80 1.11
N VAL A 698 -22.23 9.34 1.39
CA VAL A 698 -23.28 8.75 2.22
C VAL A 698 -24.63 8.85 1.54
N THR A 699 -25.56 7.96 1.95
CA THR A 699 -26.94 7.95 1.45
C THR A 699 -27.95 7.88 2.60
N GLY A 700 -29.22 8.20 2.30
CA GLY A 700 -30.37 8.02 3.19
C GLY A 700 -30.17 8.68 4.55
N GLU A 701 -30.43 7.93 5.62
CA GLU A 701 -30.36 8.38 7.00
C GLU A 701 -29.00 9.01 7.40
N ALA A 702 -27.88 8.44 6.90
CA ALA A 702 -26.56 9.00 7.16
C ALA A 702 -26.38 10.40 6.54
N ALA A 703 -26.95 10.63 5.35
CA ALA A 703 -26.94 11.94 4.70
C ALA A 703 -27.88 12.93 5.41
N GLU A 704 -29.06 12.49 5.88
CA GLU A 704 -29.99 13.27 6.67
C GLU A 704 -29.34 13.75 7.98
N ASN A 705 -28.65 12.87 8.69
CA ASN A 705 -27.93 13.20 9.94
C ASN A 705 -26.87 14.28 9.73
N ILE A 706 -26.17 14.29 8.59
CA ILE A 706 -25.20 15.36 8.25
C ILE A 706 -25.92 16.69 8.04
N LEU A 707 -27.04 16.68 7.30
CA LEU A 707 -27.83 17.88 7.06
C LEU A 707 -28.43 18.47 8.35
N ASP A 708 -28.88 17.59 9.24
CA ASP A 708 -29.43 18.00 10.54
C ASP A 708 -28.32 18.63 11.40
N ALA A 709 -27.14 18.01 11.47
CA ALA A 709 -25.99 18.55 12.20
C ALA A 709 -25.55 19.93 11.67
N LEU A 710 -25.53 20.10 10.34
CA LEU A 710 -25.24 21.40 9.70
C LEU A 710 -26.32 22.44 10.01
N SER A 711 -27.60 22.04 9.94
CA SER A 711 -28.73 22.90 10.27
C SER A 711 -28.68 23.38 11.72
N ASP A 712 -28.40 22.46 12.66
CA ASP A 712 -28.31 22.77 14.08
C ASP A 712 -27.11 23.66 14.42
N THR A 713 -25.99 23.42 13.76
CA THR A 713 -24.80 24.27 13.86
C THR A 713 -25.13 25.70 13.39
N LEU A 714 -25.81 25.83 12.22
CA LEU A 714 -26.20 27.13 11.66
C LEU A 714 -27.20 27.83 12.57
N LYS A 715 -28.18 27.10 13.11
CA LYS A 715 -29.15 27.64 14.10
C LYS A 715 -28.43 28.14 15.36
N GLY A 716 -27.45 27.35 15.86
CA GLY A 716 -26.64 27.73 17.02
C GLY A 716 -25.88 29.04 16.78
N ILE A 717 -25.18 29.16 15.68
CA ILE A 717 -24.44 30.39 15.29
C ILE A 717 -25.41 31.54 15.15
N ARG A 718 -26.55 31.34 14.50
CA ARG A 718 -27.59 32.37 14.34
C ARG A 718 -28.13 32.89 15.67
N THR A 719 -28.34 31.97 16.64
CA THR A 719 -28.79 32.34 18.00
C THR A 719 -27.70 33.15 18.72
N MET A 720 -26.43 32.77 18.65
CA MET A 720 -25.30 33.55 19.22
C MET A 720 -25.21 34.98 18.63
N LEU A 721 -25.61 35.14 17.37
CA LEU A 721 -25.63 36.43 16.66
C LEU A 721 -26.97 37.22 16.83
N GLY A 722 -27.76 36.90 17.88
CA GLY A 722 -29.00 37.59 18.15
C GLY A 722 -30.10 37.34 17.14
N ASN A 723 -30.14 36.12 16.57
CA ASN A 723 -31.10 35.74 15.52
C ASN A 723 -30.98 36.53 14.21
N ALA A 724 -29.77 36.95 13.87
CA ALA A 724 -29.51 37.67 12.61
C ALA A 724 -30.05 36.88 11.39
N PRO A 725 -30.80 37.49 10.49
CA PRO A 725 -31.32 36.80 9.30
C PRO A 725 -30.20 36.35 8.36
N GLU A 726 -29.17 37.18 8.20
CA GLU A 726 -28.00 36.92 7.35
C GLU A 726 -26.77 36.66 8.21
N VAL A 727 -26.50 35.37 8.51
CA VAL A 727 -25.42 34.92 9.41
C VAL A 727 -24.05 35.39 8.93
N ALA A 728 -23.75 35.22 7.64
CA ALA A 728 -22.45 35.59 7.07
C ALA A 728 -22.20 37.12 7.18
N ALA A 729 -23.22 37.96 6.92
CA ALA A 729 -23.10 39.40 7.08
C ALA A 729 -22.88 39.79 8.55
N ALA A 730 -23.58 39.12 9.48
CA ALA A 730 -23.42 39.38 10.92
C ALA A 730 -22.01 39.01 11.44
N VAL A 731 -21.47 37.88 10.99
CA VAL A 731 -20.08 37.49 11.31
C VAL A 731 -19.08 38.50 10.72
N ALA A 732 -19.25 38.91 9.46
CA ALA A 732 -18.39 39.89 8.83
C ALA A 732 -18.39 41.22 9.58
N LYS A 733 -19.58 41.67 10.03
CA LYS A 733 -19.77 42.86 10.85
C LYS A 733 -19.00 42.72 12.19
N LEU A 734 -19.16 41.61 12.89
CA LEU A 734 -18.52 41.34 14.17
C LEU A 734 -16.96 41.34 14.04
N ILE A 735 -16.41 40.76 12.95
CA ILE A 735 -15.00 40.80 12.66
C ILE A 735 -14.50 42.24 12.44
N SER A 736 -15.28 43.05 11.69
CA SER A 736 -14.97 44.46 11.43
C SER A 736 -15.01 45.29 12.72
N GLU A 737 -16.06 45.11 13.54
CA GLU A 737 -16.18 45.79 14.84
C GLU A 737 -15.06 45.44 15.79
N ASN A 738 -14.68 44.16 15.88
CA ASN A 738 -13.55 43.70 16.70
C ASN A 738 -12.22 44.29 16.22
N SER A 739 -11.99 44.34 14.89
CA SER A 739 -10.80 45.01 14.33
C SER A 739 -10.75 46.51 14.66
N SER A 740 -11.89 47.16 14.54
CA SER A 740 -12.00 48.59 14.87
C SER A 740 -11.84 48.88 16.37
N ALA A 741 -12.38 47.99 17.24
CA ALA A 741 -12.18 48.07 18.68
C ALA A 741 -10.73 47.89 19.07
N LYS A 742 -10.03 46.94 18.48
CA LYS A 742 -8.59 46.70 18.68
C LYS A 742 -7.77 47.95 18.32
N LYS A 743 -8.03 48.57 17.15
CA LYS A 743 -7.35 49.78 16.75
C LYS A 743 -7.55 50.94 17.73
N LYS A 744 -8.81 51.14 18.18
CA LYS A 744 -9.12 52.15 19.21
C LYS A 744 -8.40 51.89 20.53
N ILE A 745 -8.33 50.63 20.97
CA ILE A 745 -7.58 50.27 22.18
C ILE A 745 -6.10 50.58 22.01
N GLU A 746 -5.51 50.31 20.86
CA GLU A 746 -4.12 50.65 20.54
C GLU A 746 -3.90 52.20 20.48
N GLU A 747 -4.85 52.96 19.90
CA GLU A 747 -4.80 54.42 19.88
C GLU A 747 -4.90 55.00 21.28
N TYR A 748 -5.85 54.55 22.11
CA TYR A 748 -5.94 54.96 23.51
C TYR A 748 -4.70 54.57 24.34
N ALA A 749 -4.12 53.42 24.08
CA ALA A 749 -2.86 53.02 24.76
C ALA A 749 -1.71 53.97 24.40
N LYS A 750 -1.60 54.34 23.10
CA LYS A 750 -0.59 55.30 22.65
C LYS A 750 -0.81 56.71 23.21
N GLU A 751 -2.07 57.22 23.22
CA GLU A 751 -2.39 58.54 23.82
C GLU A 751 -2.03 58.56 25.33
N LYS A 752 -2.38 57.49 26.06
CA LYS A 752 -2.05 57.39 27.49
C LYS A 752 -0.54 57.27 27.69
N ALA A 753 0.16 56.54 26.86
CA ALA A 753 1.64 56.46 26.94
C ALA A 753 2.30 57.82 26.65
N ALA A 754 1.81 58.60 25.65
CA ALA A 754 2.30 59.92 25.35
C ALA A 754 2.01 60.88 26.50
N SER A 755 0.82 60.82 27.10
CA SER A 755 0.48 61.65 28.27
C SER A 755 1.38 61.32 29.47
N LEU A 756 1.66 60.04 29.69
CA LEU A 756 2.57 59.60 30.77
C LEU A 756 4.00 60.07 30.46
N ALA A 757 4.47 59.96 29.24
CA ALA A 757 5.80 60.45 28.83
C ALA A 757 5.96 61.96 29.12
N LYS A 758 4.93 62.74 28.80
CA LYS A 758 4.92 64.18 29.11
C LYS A 758 5.02 64.44 30.63
N VAL A 759 4.19 63.75 31.43
CA VAL A 759 4.22 63.88 32.89
C VAL A 759 5.58 63.46 33.43
N ILE A 760 6.21 62.45 32.89
CA ILE A 760 7.54 62.01 33.29
C ILE A 760 8.55 63.09 32.94
N SER A 761 8.58 63.67 31.76
CA SER A 761 9.53 64.65 31.29
C SER A 761 9.46 66.01 32.09
N GLU A 762 8.24 66.40 32.44
CA GLU A 762 7.98 67.65 33.20
C GLU A 762 8.45 67.54 34.67
N ASN A 763 8.61 66.38 35.25
CA ASN A 763 9.03 66.12 36.61
C ASN A 763 10.50 65.71 36.70
N ALA A 764 11.33 66.09 35.74
CA ALA A 764 12.76 65.80 35.76
C ALA A 764 13.50 66.78 36.68
N GLU A 765 14.35 66.26 37.56
CA GLU A 765 15.30 67.03 38.38
C GLU A 765 16.68 66.94 37.74
N GLU A 766 17.41 68.07 37.70
CA GLU A 766 18.79 68.10 37.20
C GLU A 766 19.75 67.70 38.31
N ILE A 767 20.41 66.53 38.16
CA ILE A 767 21.43 66.09 39.15
C ILE A 767 22.70 65.78 38.37
N ASN A 768 23.78 66.44 38.72
CA ASN A 768 25.10 66.37 38.10
C ASN A 768 25.09 66.60 36.56
N GLY A 769 24.17 67.45 36.07
CA GLY A 769 24.01 67.79 34.66
C GLY A 769 23.15 66.75 33.87
N ILE A 770 22.60 65.76 34.54
CA ILE A 770 21.66 64.76 33.94
C ILE A 770 20.23 65.04 34.43
N LYS A 771 19.29 65.12 33.56
CA LYS A 771 17.87 65.24 33.91
C LYS A 771 17.36 63.82 34.34
N VAL A 772 17.09 63.64 35.64
CA VAL A 772 16.70 62.38 36.25
C VAL A 772 15.26 62.45 36.70
N VAL A 773 14.45 61.48 36.28
CA VAL A 773 13.08 61.30 36.82
C VAL A 773 13.05 60.09 37.70
N LYS A 774 12.51 60.27 38.90
CA LYS A 774 12.18 59.22 39.88
C LYS A 774 10.70 59.00 39.85
N PHE A 775 10.29 57.77 39.51
CA PHE A 775 8.88 57.45 39.37
C PHE A 775 8.48 56.28 40.28
N ILE A 776 7.54 56.53 41.19
CA ILE A 776 6.96 55.52 42.09
C ILE A 776 5.45 55.63 41.96
N LYS A 777 4.82 54.93 41.09
CA LYS A 777 3.35 54.87 40.97
C LYS A 777 2.98 53.54 40.29
N ASP A 778 1.87 52.99 40.69
CA ASP A 778 1.31 51.85 39.96
C ASP A 778 0.96 52.23 38.51
N VAL A 779 1.53 51.51 37.58
CA VAL A 779 1.35 51.73 36.14
C VAL A 779 1.50 50.42 35.40
N ASP A 780 0.77 50.31 34.29
CA ASP A 780 0.91 49.18 33.39
C ASP A 780 2.31 49.12 32.77
N PRO A 781 3.05 48.00 32.93
CA PRO A 781 4.41 47.86 32.37
C PRO A 781 4.50 48.11 30.86
N ALA A 782 3.46 47.72 30.09
CA ALA A 782 3.44 47.92 28.64
C ALA A 782 3.32 49.42 28.31
N MET A 783 2.48 50.17 29.04
CA MET A 783 2.30 51.60 28.89
C MET A 783 3.57 52.37 29.31
N LEU A 784 4.22 51.95 30.39
CA LEU A 784 5.49 52.56 30.82
C LEU A 784 6.61 52.33 29.78
N ARG A 785 6.67 51.16 29.19
CA ARG A 785 7.62 50.84 28.11
C ARG A 785 7.39 51.71 26.88
N GLU A 786 6.15 51.90 26.44
CA GLU A 786 5.83 52.79 25.33
C GLU A 786 6.17 54.26 25.66
N ALA A 787 5.89 54.74 26.88
CA ALA A 787 6.26 56.06 27.33
C ALA A 787 7.79 56.25 27.33
N ALA A 788 8.56 55.26 27.77
CA ALA A 788 10.01 55.27 27.74
C ALA A 788 10.56 55.31 26.30
N VAL A 789 9.93 54.61 25.33
CA VAL A 789 10.32 54.67 23.89
C VAL A 789 10.03 56.07 23.31
N ILE A 790 8.98 56.76 23.74
CA ILE A 790 8.69 58.13 23.31
C ILE A 790 9.77 59.08 23.90
N LEU A 791 10.01 58.99 25.20
CA LEU A 791 11.03 59.82 25.88
C LEU A 791 12.44 59.63 25.30
N GLN A 792 12.82 58.42 24.94
CA GLN A 792 14.11 58.13 24.30
C GLN A 792 14.38 58.95 23.03
N LYS A 793 13.28 59.24 22.27
CA LYS A 793 13.38 60.00 20.99
C LYS A 793 13.30 61.49 21.14
N GLU A 794 12.66 62.00 22.20
CA GLU A 794 12.29 63.37 22.34
C GLU A 794 13.18 64.16 23.33
N VAL A 795 13.91 63.49 24.22
CA VAL A 795 14.63 64.13 25.29
C VAL A 795 16.13 63.75 25.29
N GLU A 796 17.03 64.79 25.35
CA GLU A 796 18.47 64.61 25.47
C GLU A 796 18.90 64.71 26.92
N ASN A 797 20.05 64.11 27.25
CA ASN A 797 20.66 64.15 28.57
C ASN A 797 19.69 63.72 29.70
N PHE A 798 18.97 62.61 29.45
CA PHE A 798 17.84 62.26 30.26
C PHE A 798 17.88 60.77 30.70
N ALA A 799 17.63 60.56 32.01
CA ALA A 799 17.51 59.23 32.61
C ALA A 799 16.19 59.11 33.35
N PHE A 800 15.51 57.98 33.14
CA PHE A 800 14.24 57.64 33.79
C PHE A 800 14.40 56.39 34.62
N ALA A 801 14.27 56.51 35.93
CA ALA A 801 14.25 55.40 36.88
C ALA A 801 12.84 55.21 37.47
N ALA A 802 12.24 54.08 37.28
CA ALA A 802 10.93 53.73 37.80
C ALA A 802 10.95 52.46 38.66
N ALA A 803 10.28 52.56 39.84
CA ALA A 803 9.99 51.45 40.70
C ALA A 803 8.49 51.43 41.02
N PHE A 804 7.78 50.31 40.68
CA PHE A 804 6.35 50.27 40.79
C PHE A 804 5.84 48.84 41.09
N SER A 805 4.62 48.74 41.56
CA SER A 805 3.95 47.45 41.71
C SER A 805 2.96 47.25 40.58
N HIS A 806 2.87 46.02 40.05
CA HIS A 806 1.87 45.63 39.07
C HIS A 806 1.39 44.20 39.40
N ASP A 807 0.10 44.06 39.58
CA ASP A 807 -0.53 42.79 40.06
C ASP A 807 0.12 42.26 41.34
N GLY A 808 0.48 43.15 42.28
CA GLY A 808 1.08 42.78 43.56
C GLY A 808 2.55 42.33 43.46
N LYS A 809 3.22 42.53 42.32
CA LYS A 809 4.64 42.18 42.12
C LYS A 809 5.46 43.44 41.88
N PRO A 810 6.67 43.55 42.49
CA PRO A 810 7.58 44.69 42.26
C PRO A 810 8.18 44.65 40.90
N GLN A 811 8.22 45.77 40.23
CA GLN A 811 8.79 46.00 38.88
C GLN A 811 9.71 47.20 38.91
N LEU A 812 10.79 47.12 38.16
CA LEU A 812 11.70 48.23 37.91
C LEU A 812 11.79 48.49 36.39
N ALA A 813 11.98 49.75 36.01
CA ALA A 813 12.37 50.16 34.67
C ALA A 813 13.43 51.24 34.73
N LEU A 814 14.45 51.10 33.92
CA LEU A 814 15.54 52.10 33.79
C LEU A 814 15.74 52.38 32.29
N MET A 815 15.71 53.67 31.95
CA MET A 815 15.95 54.14 30.60
C MET A 815 17.01 55.26 30.60
N TYR A 816 17.85 55.22 29.59
CA TYR A 816 18.79 56.30 29.24
C TYR A 816 18.49 56.84 27.85
N SER A 817 18.62 58.16 27.68
CA SER A 817 18.65 58.77 26.36
C SER A 817 19.87 58.30 25.53
N ASN A 818 19.77 58.39 24.21
CA ASN A 818 20.80 57.84 23.31
C ASN A 818 22.20 58.48 23.53
N ASP A 819 22.26 59.73 23.89
CA ASP A 819 23.48 60.48 24.23
C ASP A 819 24.15 59.96 25.51
N LEU A 820 23.39 59.68 26.57
CA LEU A 820 23.92 59.04 27.79
C LEU A 820 24.41 57.59 27.52
N VAL A 821 23.73 56.83 26.64
CA VAL A 821 24.27 55.54 26.22
C VAL A 821 25.57 55.69 25.47
N ALA A 822 25.69 56.69 24.60
CA ALA A 822 26.93 56.99 23.89
C ALA A 822 28.07 57.47 24.87
N ALA A 823 27.66 58.05 25.98
CA ALA A 823 28.59 58.44 27.07
C ALA A 823 29.02 57.27 27.98
N GLY A 824 28.44 56.05 27.79
CA GLY A 824 28.86 54.85 28.49
C GLY A 824 27.84 54.26 29.47
N HIS A 825 26.67 54.90 29.67
CA HIS A 825 25.59 54.35 30.52
C HIS A 825 24.95 53.15 29.87
N ASN A 826 24.54 52.16 30.69
CA ASN A 826 23.95 50.92 30.22
C ASN A 826 22.83 50.44 31.15
N ALA A 827 21.58 50.66 30.74
CA ALA A 827 20.42 50.32 31.54
C ALA A 827 20.35 48.83 31.89
N ALA A 828 20.77 47.95 30.98
CA ALA A 828 20.76 46.50 31.22
C ALA A 828 21.79 46.05 32.27
N LYS A 829 22.88 46.77 32.43
CA LYS A 829 23.87 46.52 33.47
C LYS A 829 23.41 47.08 34.80
N ASP A 830 22.96 48.33 34.81
CA ASP A 830 22.66 49.09 36.00
C ASP A 830 21.42 48.59 36.73
N ILE A 831 20.37 48.18 35.98
CA ILE A 831 19.15 47.65 36.58
C ILE A 831 19.34 46.31 37.31
N ARG A 832 20.39 45.55 36.97
CA ARG A 832 20.71 44.29 37.63
C ARG A 832 21.16 44.48 39.08
N GLU A 833 21.85 45.57 39.35
CA GLU A 833 22.23 45.88 40.71
C GLU A 833 21.03 46.31 41.53
N ALA A 834 20.17 47.15 41.00
CA ALA A 834 18.94 47.58 41.67
C ALA A 834 17.92 46.41 41.89
N ALA A 835 17.86 45.46 40.96
CA ALA A 835 16.95 44.30 41.05
C ALA A 835 17.21 43.40 42.25
N ARG A 836 18.42 43.44 42.83
CA ARG A 836 18.72 42.66 44.05
C ARG A 836 17.91 43.13 45.25
N PHE A 837 17.58 44.43 45.34
CA PHE A 837 16.78 44.98 46.44
C PHE A 837 15.32 44.52 46.45
N ILE A 838 14.81 44.15 45.29
CA ILE A 838 13.46 43.57 45.16
C ILE A 838 13.48 42.02 45.06
N GLN A 839 14.62 41.40 45.44
CA GLN A 839 14.86 39.96 45.30
C GLN A 839 14.50 39.45 43.91
N GLY A 840 14.93 40.15 42.89
CA GLY A 840 14.57 39.98 41.50
C GLY A 840 15.72 39.84 40.54
N GLY A 841 15.40 39.78 39.25
CA GLY A 841 16.35 39.82 38.14
C GLY A 841 15.83 40.65 37.01
N GLY A 842 16.73 41.17 36.19
CA GLY A 842 16.37 42.06 35.08
C GLY A 842 17.36 42.02 33.93
N GLY A 843 16.98 42.66 32.85
CA GLY A 843 17.78 42.81 31.64
C GLY A 843 17.05 43.63 30.59
N GLY A 844 17.70 43.86 29.46
CA GLY A 844 17.15 44.66 28.37
C GLY A 844 18.25 45.12 27.42
N GLN A 845 18.00 46.24 26.79
CA GLN A 845 18.95 46.95 25.92
C GLN A 845 19.71 48.03 26.73
N PRO A 846 20.85 48.53 26.25
CA PRO A 846 21.58 49.67 26.90
C PRO A 846 20.69 50.89 27.13
N VAL A 847 19.71 51.14 26.28
CA VAL A 847 18.79 52.30 26.35
C VAL A 847 17.61 52.07 27.30
N LEU A 848 17.09 50.82 27.41
CA LEU A 848 15.93 50.49 28.24
C LEU A 848 16.04 49.08 28.78
N ALA A 849 15.92 48.94 30.07
CA ALA A 849 15.90 47.68 30.77
C ALA A 849 14.79 47.62 31.82
N THR A 850 14.29 46.41 32.07
CA THR A 850 13.24 46.14 33.10
C THR A 850 13.67 45.01 34.02
N ALA A 851 13.21 45.03 35.25
CA ALA A 851 13.42 43.97 36.20
C ALA A 851 12.13 43.67 36.98
N GLY A 852 11.94 42.41 37.35
CA GLY A 852 10.84 42.00 38.21
C GLY A 852 11.37 41.23 39.44
N GLY A 853 10.66 41.32 40.56
CA GLY A 853 11.10 40.73 41.81
C GLY A 853 9.95 40.16 42.65
N ARG A 854 10.24 39.85 43.93
CA ARG A 854 9.29 39.26 44.87
C ARG A 854 9.08 40.10 46.11
N ASP A 855 9.99 41.07 46.36
CA ASP A 855 10.00 41.89 47.55
C ASP A 855 9.55 43.31 47.20
N ILE A 856 8.32 43.67 47.61
CA ILE A 856 7.71 45.00 47.34
C ILE A 856 8.32 46.05 48.24
N ASP A 857 8.72 45.71 49.48
CA ASP A 857 9.29 46.67 50.43
C ASP A 857 10.64 47.18 49.98
N GLY A 858 11.33 46.48 49.11
CA GLY A 858 12.58 46.84 48.45
C GLY A 858 12.50 47.89 47.35
N LEU A 859 11.30 48.31 46.89
CA LEU A 859 11.12 49.19 45.77
C LEU A 859 11.79 50.55 45.94
N GLN A 860 11.70 51.17 47.14
CA GLN A 860 12.37 52.47 47.42
C GLN A 860 13.89 52.34 47.35
N ALA A 861 14.46 51.32 47.99
CA ALA A 861 15.89 51.08 48.01
C ALA A 861 16.44 50.77 46.56
N ALA A 862 15.67 50.05 45.75
CA ALA A 862 16.00 49.81 44.35
C ALA A 862 15.99 51.08 43.52
N LEU A 863 15.01 51.98 43.76
CA LEU A 863 14.96 53.27 43.07
C LEU A 863 16.15 54.16 43.46
N ASP A 864 16.46 54.26 44.74
CA ASP A 864 17.58 55.02 45.24
C ASP A 864 18.91 54.53 44.65
N LYS A 865 19.09 53.25 44.54
CA LYS A 865 20.25 52.60 43.89
C LYS A 865 20.32 52.89 42.37
N MET A 866 19.19 52.86 41.64
CA MET A 866 19.17 53.28 40.24
C MET A 866 19.62 54.73 40.08
N VAL A 867 19.11 55.64 40.92
CA VAL A 867 19.45 57.06 40.93
C VAL A 867 20.93 57.27 41.25
N GLU A 868 21.47 56.59 42.26
CA GLU A 868 22.88 56.60 42.60
C GLU A 868 23.75 56.23 41.37
N THR A 869 23.40 55.19 40.69
CA THR A 869 24.14 54.69 39.54
C THR A 869 24.03 55.62 38.33
N ILE A 870 22.91 56.33 38.15
CA ILE A 870 22.70 57.29 37.09
C ILE A 870 23.66 58.54 37.33
N THR A 871 23.87 58.89 38.55
CA THR A 871 24.56 60.15 38.92
C THR A 871 26.01 59.94 39.37
N ALA A 872 26.50 58.70 39.47
CA ALA A 872 27.84 58.29 39.72
C ALA A 872 28.76 58.55 38.49
#